data_817447e59ce8b7a05a5fd79aaaacc6f7
#
_entry.id   817447e59ce8b7a05a5fd79aaaacc6f7
#
_cell.length_a   1.000
_cell.length_b   1.000
_cell.length_c   1.000
_cell.angle_alpha   90.00
_cell.angle_beta   90.00
_cell.angle_gamma   90.00
#
_symmetry.space_group_name_H-M   'P 1'
#
loop_
_entity.id
_entity.type
_entity.pdbx_description
1 polymer ?
#
loop_
_entity_poly.entity_id
_entity_poly.type
_entity_poly.pdbx_seq_one_letter_code
_entity_poly.pdbx_strand_id
1 'polypeptide(L)'
;MTKKKAAALALMAYCVVSIPYLAYSSAAADRISSPSVQTTQSAHASALTADEGTNRGGLSRDGWYPEASLLTPTNVSSDRFGLLFSVPVTGQVYAQPVMDGSNAIVATEENWVYAINQVTGVRQWAVQVGADVGAQPFNNVSPTAASLSPWECTDLEPYIGITSTPVVNPTTGVIYVVAMEQLANGTLGYFMHALNPVNGEDEPNFPVEIEGAAQNNPSAVFVANDELQRVALTLTDGVVYFGFSSHCDTFPYQGYVAGVSESGRLTALWTDVFDDSSALAGIWQAGGGFASDSPGQLIGASGNANPGASPSGTISGTSPPATGALGESVFRLVAQKDGSLEVTDFFTPYDAATLDTDDLDFGSGAPVLLPNQFGTATYPHVIVQTSKEGYVYLLDAQNLGGVSPGDAGALAEQGPDGGAWATPGVWPGNGGYIYVPTSNGGTMSLGNSTQGDFNVFQVTKPSGTSSTFDLELVAKGPQPVGFGTSSPIVTSNGITAGSAVVWIIQLQNGGVGEAELQAYDALPSADTSTNPGRLQLINQWPIGNGMKFTPPGVGDNRLFVPTMDNRLMVFGLHAPAIATGRGVTFGSTTVGRTSTATIPIVAKRAFTITSGASACGVCTRTSQFKVVGTEPAFTHGELSVRAGQTLSVTATFRPTGSPGLRSDVLRLVTSHGEVDFTLSGVGRASTPWVTPSTLGLTLPDFIIGQARPVVSTMTFTNFGSVAAKITKYSSNLAPFTVSGVPKVGTFIAPGESFRVKISFSSKTQGNFHRVLIVKTNSPASVANSAIDLNSVASAGP
;
A
#
# COMPACT_ATOMS: atom_id res chain seq x y z
N MET A 1 7.25 72.57 0.66
CA MET A 1 6.49 73.13 1.80
C MET A 1 6.30 71.96 2.75
N THR A 2 7.17 71.86 3.74
CA THR A 2 7.03 72.22 5.17
C THR A 2 6.00 71.34 5.87
N LYS A 3 6.24 70.67 6.92
CA LYS A 3 7.13 70.54 8.09
C LYS A 3 6.60 69.40 8.94
N LYS A 4 7.44 68.48 9.43
CA LYS A 4 8.02 68.39 10.78
C LYS A 4 6.99 68.21 11.92
N LYS A 5 7.10 67.24 12.73
CA LYS A 5 7.87 66.95 13.97
C LYS A 5 7.07 65.90 14.76
N ALA A 6 7.54 65.05 15.44
CA ALA A 6 8.63 64.59 16.31
C ALA A 6 8.06 63.94 17.57
N ALA A 7 8.55 62.81 17.84
CA ALA A 7 9.04 62.18 19.06
C ALA A 7 8.36 62.44 20.43
N ALA A 8 8.15 61.39 21.18
CA ALA A 8 8.60 61.30 22.57
C ALA A 8 8.73 59.85 23.06
N LEU A 9 9.92 59.58 23.55
CA LEU A 9 10.34 58.47 24.39
C LEU A 9 9.72 58.59 25.79
N ALA A 10 9.44 57.49 26.45
CA ALA A 10 9.57 57.37 27.90
C ALA A 10 9.91 55.94 28.30
N LEU A 11 11.09 55.81 28.83
CA LEU A 11 11.67 54.70 29.62
C LEU A 11 11.12 54.73 31.06
N MET A 12 11.01 53.56 31.69
CA MET A 12 11.31 53.26 33.10
C MET A 12 10.94 51.81 33.32
N ALA A 13 11.86 50.90 33.49
CA ALA A 13 12.85 50.65 34.55
C ALA A 13 12.30 49.88 35.78
N TYR A 14 12.78 48.64 35.93
CA TYR A 14 13.17 47.88 37.11
C TYR A 14 12.24 47.73 38.32
N CYS A 15 11.95 46.48 38.69
CA CYS A 15 12.26 46.00 40.02
C CYS A 15 12.44 44.47 40.09
N VAL A 16 13.68 44.08 40.38
CA VAL A 16 14.12 42.75 40.82
C VAL A 16 13.87 42.66 42.33
N VAL A 17 13.23 41.59 42.82
CA VAL A 17 13.38 41.18 44.22
C VAL A 17 13.66 39.67 44.25
N SER A 18 14.78 39.33 44.80
CA SER A 18 15.33 38.03 45.07
C SER A 18 15.26 37.64 46.55
N ILE A 19 14.92 36.36 46.79
CA ILE A 19 15.43 35.44 47.85
C ILE A 19 14.89 35.67 49.29
N PRO A 20 14.71 34.63 50.21
CA PRO A 20 15.62 33.50 50.37
C PRO A 20 14.98 32.10 50.72
N TYR A 21 15.82 31.07 50.58
CA TYR A 21 15.82 29.78 51.19
C TYR A 21 15.60 29.78 52.73
N LEU A 22 14.80 28.79 53.18
CA LEU A 22 14.97 28.28 54.56
C LEU A 22 14.61 26.79 54.56
N ALA A 23 15.61 25.98 54.86
CA ALA A 23 15.50 24.58 55.24
C ALA A 23 15.13 24.48 56.72
N TYR A 24 14.24 23.56 57.06
CA TYR A 24 14.26 22.94 58.40
C TYR A 24 13.80 21.49 58.40
N SER A 25 14.42 20.73 59.23
CA SER A 25 14.52 19.29 59.37
C SER A 25 13.37 18.62 60.11
N SER A 26 13.16 17.36 59.74
CA SER A 26 12.77 16.18 60.49
C SER A 26 11.77 16.24 61.66
N ALA A 27 10.70 15.46 61.54
CA ALA A 27 10.22 14.60 62.62
C ALA A 27 9.41 13.42 62.05
N ALA A 28 9.71 12.24 62.51
CA ALA A 28 9.07 10.98 62.20
C ALA A 28 7.79 10.82 63.06
N ALA A 29 6.72 10.29 62.40
CA ALA A 29 5.68 9.55 63.14
C ALA A 29 4.89 8.63 62.20
N ASP A 30 5.01 7.41 62.50
CA ASP A 30 4.13 6.23 62.40
C ASP A 30 3.15 5.98 61.27
N ARG A 31 3.33 4.78 60.80
CA ARG A 31 2.57 3.92 59.88
C ARG A 31 1.07 3.86 60.15
N ILE A 32 0.30 4.06 59.11
CA ILE A 32 -0.90 3.27 58.83
C ILE A 32 -0.84 2.82 57.39
N SER A 33 -0.72 1.52 57.19
CA SER A 33 -0.74 0.85 55.87
C SER A 33 -2.15 0.85 55.32
N SER A 34 -2.36 1.48 54.16
CA SER A 34 -3.50 1.23 53.32
C SER A 34 -3.01 0.59 52.00
N PRO A 35 -3.74 -0.37 51.43
CA PRO A 35 -3.23 -1.17 50.32
C PRO A 35 -3.06 -0.35 49.08
N SER A 36 -1.90 -0.49 48.48
CA SER A 36 -1.61 0.03 47.13
C SER A 36 -2.54 -0.58 46.11
N VAL A 37 -3.48 0.21 45.63
CA VAL A 37 -4.16 -0.07 44.35
C VAL A 37 -3.11 0.10 43.27
N GLN A 38 -2.62 -1.02 42.77
CA GLN A 38 -1.90 -1.02 41.50
C GLN A 38 -2.88 -0.52 40.43
N THR A 39 -2.67 0.69 39.98
CA THR A 39 -3.24 1.21 38.73
C THR A 39 -2.66 0.38 37.61
N THR A 40 -3.45 -0.57 37.11
CA THR A 40 -3.16 -1.31 35.90
C THR A 40 -3.21 -0.38 34.73
N GLN A 41 -2.08 -0.37 34.05
CA GLN A 41 -1.89 -0.13 32.61
C GLN A 41 -2.82 0.90 31.96
N SER A 42 -2.30 2.12 31.84
CA SER A 42 -2.58 2.95 30.69
C SER A 42 -2.33 2.13 29.42
N ALA A 43 -3.30 2.16 28.49
CA ALA A 43 -3.07 1.69 27.15
C ALA A 43 -1.74 2.32 26.65
N HIS A 44 -0.76 1.49 26.39
CA HIS A 44 0.48 1.93 25.78
C HIS A 44 0.07 2.45 24.40
N ALA A 45 0.13 3.76 24.20
CA ALA A 45 0.41 4.26 22.88
C ALA A 45 1.79 3.68 22.54
N SER A 46 1.83 2.73 21.62
CA SER A 46 3.08 2.21 21.11
C SER A 46 3.84 3.43 20.59
N ALA A 47 5.04 3.65 21.08
CA ALA A 47 5.91 4.65 20.49
C ALA A 47 6.12 4.23 19.04
N LEU A 48 6.01 5.18 18.10
CA LEU A 48 6.35 4.94 16.70
C LEU A 48 7.78 4.43 16.64
N THR A 49 7.98 3.23 16.11
CA THR A 49 9.31 2.81 15.68
C THR A 49 9.58 3.48 14.34
N ALA A 50 10.80 3.97 14.11
CA ALA A 50 11.16 4.60 12.84
C ALA A 50 10.87 3.67 11.63
N ASP A 51 10.84 2.39 11.88
CA ASP A 51 10.69 1.33 10.89
C ASP A 51 9.24 1.17 10.41
N GLU A 52 8.22 1.34 11.28
CA GLU A 52 6.81 1.19 10.91
C GLU A 52 6.25 2.38 10.12
N GLY A 53 6.87 3.56 10.25
CA GLY A 53 6.45 4.82 9.61
C GLY A 53 6.94 4.99 8.18
N THR A 54 7.61 4.00 7.59
CA THR A 54 8.15 4.08 6.24
C THR A 54 7.96 2.78 5.46
N ASN A 55 8.13 2.85 4.15
CA ASN A 55 8.01 1.70 3.27
C ASN A 55 8.95 0.57 3.69
N ARG A 56 8.40 -0.66 3.79
CA ARG A 56 9.12 -1.91 3.98
C ARG A 56 10.01 -1.98 5.23
N GLY A 57 9.57 -1.37 6.32
CA GLY A 57 10.19 -1.59 7.63
C GLY A 57 11.51 -0.86 7.84
N GLY A 58 11.80 0.26 7.15
CA GLY A 58 12.97 1.07 7.44
C GLY A 58 13.70 1.57 6.20
N LEU A 59 14.78 2.31 6.42
CA LEU A 59 15.62 2.85 5.35
C LEU A 59 16.48 1.78 4.63
N SER A 60 16.61 0.58 5.20
CA SER A 60 17.22 -0.58 4.52
C SER A 60 16.35 -1.15 3.41
N ARG A 61 15.05 -0.93 3.45
CA ARG A 61 14.04 -1.48 2.51
C ARG A 61 13.98 -3.01 2.49
N ASP A 62 14.47 -3.68 3.55
CA ASP A 62 14.58 -5.14 3.62
C ASP A 62 13.24 -5.87 3.84
N GLY A 63 12.19 -5.15 4.19
CA GLY A 63 10.86 -5.72 4.45
C GLY A 63 10.80 -6.52 5.75
N TRP A 64 11.78 -6.40 6.64
CA TRP A 64 11.85 -7.13 7.88
C TRP A 64 11.28 -6.33 9.06
N TYR A 65 10.32 -6.94 9.76
CA TYR A 65 9.66 -6.38 10.95
C TYR A 65 9.97 -7.26 12.19
N PRO A 66 11.12 -7.02 12.87
CA PRO A 66 11.62 -7.87 13.96
C PRO A 66 10.77 -7.85 15.23
N GLU A 67 9.95 -6.81 15.42
CA GLU A 67 9.14 -6.61 16.62
C GLU A 67 7.73 -7.23 16.51
N ALA A 68 7.37 -7.79 15.36
CA ALA A 68 6.07 -8.43 15.15
C ALA A 68 6.03 -9.85 15.75
N SER A 69 6.41 -9.97 17.01
CA SER A 69 6.76 -11.20 17.72
C SER A 69 5.59 -12.19 17.90
N LEU A 70 4.35 -11.75 17.73
CA LEU A 70 3.17 -12.61 17.82
C LEU A 70 2.77 -13.22 16.46
N LEU A 71 3.29 -12.70 15.35
CA LEU A 71 3.02 -13.22 13.99
C LEU A 71 3.97 -14.38 13.66
N THR A 72 3.93 -15.43 14.48
CA THR A 72 4.76 -16.65 14.32
C THR A 72 4.05 -17.71 13.48
N PRO A 73 4.77 -18.67 12.86
CA PRO A 73 4.16 -19.78 12.11
C PRO A 73 3.08 -20.53 12.91
N THR A 74 3.32 -20.79 14.19
CA THR A 74 2.36 -21.43 15.11
C THR A 74 1.09 -20.62 15.32
N ASN A 75 1.22 -19.32 15.52
CA ASN A 75 0.06 -18.45 15.73
C ASN A 75 -0.73 -18.24 14.43
N VAL A 76 -0.04 -18.06 13.32
CA VAL A 76 -0.63 -17.81 11.99
C VAL A 76 -1.33 -19.07 11.43
N SER A 77 -0.83 -20.26 11.76
CA SER A 77 -1.50 -21.52 11.40
C SER A 77 -2.72 -21.84 12.25
N SER A 78 -2.89 -21.15 13.38
CA SER A 78 -4.01 -21.39 14.28
C SER A 78 -5.31 -20.77 13.77
N ASP A 79 -6.45 -21.33 14.21
CA ASP A 79 -7.80 -20.79 13.95
C ASP A 79 -8.04 -19.40 14.56
N ARG A 80 -7.08 -18.90 15.33
CA ARG A 80 -7.13 -17.56 15.92
C ARG A 80 -6.64 -16.46 14.99
N PHE A 81 -5.85 -16.78 13.94
CA PHE A 81 -5.38 -15.78 13.00
C PHE A 81 -6.35 -15.63 11.82
N GLY A 82 -6.70 -14.40 11.48
CA GLY A 82 -7.57 -14.10 10.36
C GLY A 82 -7.93 -12.64 10.25
N LEU A 83 -8.95 -12.34 9.44
CA LEU A 83 -9.47 -10.99 9.25
C LEU A 83 -10.09 -10.47 10.55
N LEU A 84 -9.50 -9.43 11.13
CA LEU A 84 -10.02 -8.74 12.31
C LEU A 84 -11.13 -7.77 11.94
N PHE A 85 -10.91 -6.95 10.92
CA PHE A 85 -11.87 -5.97 10.42
C PHE A 85 -11.48 -5.46 9.03
N SER A 86 -12.44 -4.79 8.38
CA SER A 86 -12.23 -4.09 7.11
C SER A 86 -12.79 -2.68 7.21
N VAL A 87 -12.03 -1.69 6.74
CA VAL A 87 -12.39 -0.26 6.78
C VAL A 87 -12.59 0.23 5.36
N PRO A 88 -13.78 0.78 5.02
CA PRO A 88 -13.99 1.37 3.71
C PRO A 88 -13.20 2.68 3.59
N VAL A 89 -12.56 2.87 2.45
CA VAL A 89 -11.89 4.10 2.00
C VAL A 89 -12.47 4.54 0.66
N THR A 90 -12.14 5.73 0.20
CA THR A 90 -12.49 6.21 -1.14
C THR A 90 -11.22 6.14 -1.99
N GLY A 91 -11.30 5.46 -3.13
CA GLY A 91 -10.17 5.23 -4.02
C GLY A 91 -9.40 3.94 -3.73
N GLN A 92 -8.69 3.48 -4.76
CA GLN A 92 -7.82 2.32 -4.70
C GLN A 92 -6.58 2.62 -3.86
N VAL A 93 -6.05 1.62 -3.16
CA VAL A 93 -4.89 1.79 -2.26
C VAL A 93 -3.66 1.14 -2.88
N TYR A 94 -2.89 1.88 -3.66
CA TYR A 94 -1.61 1.43 -4.22
C TYR A 94 -0.43 1.64 -3.26
N ALA A 95 -0.56 2.58 -2.36
CA ALA A 95 0.43 2.85 -1.32
C ALA A 95 0.43 1.74 -0.25
N GLN A 96 1.60 1.32 0.22
CA GLN A 96 1.69 0.50 1.42
C GLN A 96 1.15 1.30 2.62
N PRO A 97 0.23 0.76 3.44
CA PRO A 97 -0.14 1.40 4.69
C PRO A 97 1.05 1.50 5.65
N VAL A 98 1.34 2.70 6.17
CA VAL A 98 2.40 2.95 7.15
C VAL A 98 1.80 3.41 8.47
N MET A 99 2.58 3.38 9.56
CA MET A 99 2.06 3.63 10.90
C MET A 99 2.56 4.96 11.46
N ASP A 100 1.66 5.68 12.19
CA ASP A 100 2.03 6.88 12.96
C ASP A 100 2.12 6.61 14.48
N GLY A 101 2.33 5.35 14.87
CA GLY A 101 2.31 4.86 16.25
C GLY A 101 0.96 4.30 16.67
N SER A 102 -0.13 5.03 16.50
CA SER A 102 -1.48 4.59 16.89
C SER A 102 -2.38 4.25 15.72
N ASN A 103 -2.13 4.84 14.57
CA ASN A 103 -2.97 4.72 13.40
C ASN A 103 -2.19 4.12 12.23
N ALA A 104 -2.91 3.43 11.36
CA ALA A 104 -2.48 3.14 10.01
C ALA A 104 -2.83 4.35 9.12
N ILE A 105 -1.83 4.87 8.42
CA ILE A 105 -1.97 5.92 7.42
C ILE A 105 -2.18 5.24 6.08
N VAL A 106 -3.28 5.58 5.42
CA VAL A 106 -3.71 4.97 4.15
C VAL A 106 -3.93 6.07 3.14
N ALA A 107 -3.21 6.02 2.04
CA ALA A 107 -3.33 6.95 0.93
C ALA A 107 -3.94 6.26 -0.29
N THR A 108 -4.68 6.99 -1.12
CA THR A 108 -5.45 6.43 -2.23
C THR A 108 -5.25 7.17 -3.54
N GLU A 109 -5.57 6.52 -4.65
CA GLU A 109 -5.54 7.11 -6.00
C GLU A 109 -6.60 8.21 -6.24
N GLU A 110 -7.53 8.42 -5.31
CA GLU A 110 -8.45 9.56 -5.33
C GLU A 110 -7.99 10.67 -4.37
N ASN A 111 -6.71 10.77 -4.10
CA ASN A 111 -6.05 11.77 -3.23
C ASN A 111 -6.59 11.83 -1.79
N TRP A 112 -7.20 10.75 -1.31
CA TRP A 112 -7.60 10.65 0.08
C TRP A 112 -6.49 10.09 0.96
N VAL A 113 -6.28 10.73 2.11
CA VAL A 113 -5.41 10.23 3.18
C VAL A 113 -6.25 10.01 4.44
N TYR A 114 -6.07 8.85 5.05
CA TYR A 114 -6.80 8.42 6.24
C TYR A 114 -5.86 8.10 7.38
N ALA A 115 -6.17 8.53 8.60
CA ALA A 115 -5.63 7.95 9.82
C ALA A 115 -6.67 7.01 10.44
N ILE A 116 -6.35 5.73 10.51
CA ILE A 116 -7.25 4.67 10.97
C ILE A 116 -6.61 3.99 12.17
N ASN A 117 -7.26 4.06 13.34
CA ASN A 117 -6.72 3.43 14.53
C ASN A 117 -6.44 1.93 14.31
N GLN A 118 -5.20 1.50 14.54
CA GLN A 118 -4.70 0.17 14.25
C GLN A 118 -5.48 -0.96 14.96
N VAL A 119 -5.98 -0.68 16.15
CA VAL A 119 -6.65 -1.68 17.00
C VAL A 119 -8.14 -1.74 16.75
N THR A 120 -8.77 -0.56 16.61
CA THR A 120 -10.23 -0.45 16.57
C THR A 120 -10.81 -0.32 15.16
N GLY A 121 -9.99 0.03 14.17
CA GLY A 121 -10.43 0.37 12.83
C GLY A 121 -11.25 1.66 12.75
N VAL A 122 -11.26 2.46 13.82
CA VAL A 122 -11.96 3.74 13.84
C VAL A 122 -11.12 4.76 13.10
N ARG A 123 -11.74 5.43 12.12
CA ARG A 123 -11.14 6.56 11.42
C ARG A 123 -11.01 7.73 12.38
N GLN A 124 -9.80 8.23 12.60
CA GLN A 124 -9.52 9.41 13.41
C GLN A 124 -9.78 10.66 12.60
N TRP A 125 -9.23 10.71 11.40
CA TRP A 125 -9.47 11.76 10.41
C TRP A 125 -9.36 11.19 8.99
N ALA A 126 -9.86 11.96 8.03
CA ALA A 126 -9.67 11.73 6.61
C ALA A 126 -9.66 13.08 5.89
N VAL A 127 -8.75 13.27 4.97
CA VAL A 127 -8.60 14.46 4.15
C VAL A 127 -8.39 14.06 2.69
N GLN A 128 -8.97 14.82 1.79
CA GLN A 128 -8.62 14.78 0.38
C GLN A 128 -7.62 15.90 0.13
N VAL A 129 -6.39 15.55 -0.25
CA VAL A 129 -5.36 16.53 -0.62
C VAL A 129 -5.56 16.98 -2.07
N GLY A 130 -5.04 18.15 -2.42
CA GLY A 130 -5.16 18.65 -3.79
C GLY A 130 -6.50 19.28 -4.13
N ALA A 131 -7.21 19.77 -3.12
CA ALA A 131 -8.49 20.45 -3.26
C ALA A 131 -9.58 19.60 -3.95
N ASP A 132 -10.67 20.26 -4.34
CA ASP A 132 -11.87 19.62 -4.90
C ASP A 132 -11.68 18.99 -6.29
N VAL A 133 -10.48 19.00 -6.81
CA VAL A 133 -10.21 18.52 -8.16
C VAL A 133 -9.88 17.05 -8.17
N GLY A 134 -9.30 16.55 -7.09
CA GLY A 134 -8.96 15.14 -6.92
C GLY A 134 -8.05 14.60 -8.04
N ALA A 135 -7.86 13.30 -8.02
CA ALA A 135 -7.18 12.61 -9.11
C ALA A 135 -8.04 12.63 -10.37
N GLN A 136 -7.42 12.75 -11.54
CA GLN A 136 -8.11 12.73 -12.82
C GLN A 136 -8.21 11.29 -13.35
N PRO A 137 -9.26 10.98 -14.11
CA PRO A 137 -9.28 9.76 -14.89
C PRO A 137 -8.05 9.71 -15.79
N PHE A 138 -7.39 8.58 -15.84
CA PHE A 138 -6.16 8.35 -16.61
C PHE A 138 -6.21 8.86 -18.05
N ASN A 139 -7.37 8.74 -18.73
CA ASN A 139 -7.58 9.20 -20.10
C ASN A 139 -7.28 10.70 -20.33
N ASN A 140 -7.09 11.47 -19.27
CA ASN A 140 -6.79 12.90 -19.33
C ASN A 140 -5.31 13.21 -19.01
N VAL A 141 -4.51 12.22 -18.62
CA VAL A 141 -3.17 12.43 -18.07
C VAL A 141 -2.11 12.65 -19.14
N SER A 142 -2.23 12.10 -20.33
CA SER A 142 -1.22 12.25 -21.36
C SER A 142 -1.78 12.80 -22.68
N PRO A 143 -1.90 14.13 -22.81
CA PRO A 143 -2.28 14.74 -24.08
C PRO A 143 -1.20 14.62 -25.17
N THR A 144 0.07 14.44 -24.78
CA THR A 144 1.19 14.30 -25.73
C THR A 144 1.42 12.87 -26.19
N ALA A 145 1.15 11.89 -25.34
CA ALA A 145 1.25 10.47 -25.67
C ALA A 145 0.25 10.02 -26.75
N ALA A 146 -0.92 10.63 -26.82
CA ALA A 146 -1.91 10.35 -27.87
C ALA A 146 -1.40 10.54 -29.31
N SER A 147 -0.28 11.23 -29.47
CA SER A 147 0.34 11.43 -30.79
C SER A 147 1.36 10.36 -31.17
N LEU A 148 1.83 9.55 -30.23
CA LEU A 148 2.99 8.67 -30.45
C LEU A 148 2.72 7.18 -30.20
N SER A 149 1.68 6.81 -29.48
CA SER A 149 1.32 5.41 -29.25
C SER A 149 -0.17 5.16 -29.43
N PRO A 150 -0.58 4.07 -30.09
CA PRO A 150 -1.98 3.63 -30.09
C PRO A 150 -2.38 2.96 -28.78
N TRP A 151 -1.51 2.92 -27.77
CA TRP A 151 -1.71 2.26 -26.48
C TRP A 151 -2.08 3.30 -25.44
N GLU A 152 -3.31 3.25 -24.96
CA GLU A 152 -3.70 3.93 -23.71
C GLU A 152 -3.15 3.10 -22.57
N CYS A 153 -2.35 3.68 -21.67
CA CYS A 153 -1.90 3.01 -20.47
C CYS A 153 -3.08 2.84 -19.49
N THR A 154 -3.32 1.65 -19.03
CA THR A 154 -4.43 1.31 -18.10
C THR A 154 -3.93 0.83 -16.75
N ASP A 155 -2.66 1.08 -16.43
CA ASP A 155 -2.01 0.57 -15.23
C ASP A 155 -2.63 1.09 -13.92
N LEU A 156 -3.16 2.31 -13.92
CA LEU A 156 -3.71 3.02 -12.77
C LEU A 156 -5.12 3.55 -13.06
N GLU A 157 -6.03 2.69 -13.52
CA GLU A 157 -7.44 3.09 -13.74
C GLU A 157 -8.26 2.95 -12.44
N PRO A 158 -9.28 3.81 -12.19
CA PRO A 158 -9.74 4.93 -13.05
C PRO A 158 -9.11 6.28 -12.70
N TYR A 159 -8.28 6.38 -11.68
CA TYR A 159 -7.68 7.62 -11.22
C TYR A 159 -6.19 7.44 -10.96
N ILE A 160 -5.42 8.54 -11.09
CA ILE A 160 -4.06 8.67 -10.60
C ILE A 160 -4.06 9.77 -9.54
N GLY A 161 -3.52 9.46 -8.38
CA GLY A 161 -3.46 10.37 -7.25
C GLY A 161 -2.20 10.13 -6.41
N ILE A 162 -2.36 9.55 -5.20
CA ILE A 162 -1.25 9.17 -4.34
C ILE A 162 -0.94 7.70 -4.59
N THR A 163 -0.03 7.44 -5.52
CA THR A 163 0.38 6.08 -5.91
C THR A 163 1.50 5.53 -5.02
N SER A 164 2.40 6.41 -4.56
CA SER A 164 3.55 6.00 -3.75
C SER A 164 3.23 5.90 -2.26
N THR A 165 4.04 5.10 -1.56
CA THR A 165 3.91 4.94 -0.10
C THR A 165 4.35 6.21 0.63
N PRO A 166 3.52 6.74 1.54
CA PRO A 166 3.87 7.85 2.42
C PRO A 166 5.07 7.56 3.33
N VAL A 167 5.63 8.63 3.91
CA VAL A 167 6.57 8.51 5.03
C VAL A 167 6.09 9.36 6.21
N VAL A 168 6.24 8.81 7.41
CA VAL A 168 5.94 9.49 8.67
C VAL A 168 7.24 9.90 9.34
N ASN A 169 7.37 11.16 9.70
CA ASN A 169 8.51 11.62 10.48
C ASN A 169 8.45 11.00 11.89
N PRO A 170 9.44 10.18 12.30
CA PRO A 170 9.38 9.46 13.57
C PRO A 170 9.49 10.38 14.80
N THR A 171 9.92 11.63 14.62
CA THR A 171 10.10 12.60 15.70
C THR A 171 8.87 13.48 15.87
N THR A 172 8.29 13.97 14.76
CA THR A 172 7.18 14.94 14.78
C THR A 172 5.82 14.31 14.53
N GLY A 173 5.79 13.11 13.92
CA GLY A 173 4.57 12.45 13.47
C GLY A 173 4.00 13.02 12.17
N VAL A 174 4.59 14.07 11.59
CA VAL A 174 4.15 14.65 10.30
C VAL A 174 4.19 13.59 9.21
N ILE A 175 3.13 13.53 8.42
CA ILE A 175 2.94 12.55 7.35
C ILE A 175 3.17 13.24 6.02
N TYR A 176 4.11 12.74 5.22
CA TYR A 176 4.39 13.27 3.89
C TYR A 176 3.80 12.36 2.83
N VAL A 177 3.11 12.96 1.85
CA VAL A 177 2.53 12.29 0.68
C VAL A 177 2.82 13.11 -0.57
N VAL A 178 2.90 12.44 -1.73
CA VAL A 178 2.96 13.12 -3.03
C VAL A 178 1.73 12.75 -3.82
N ALA A 179 0.99 13.74 -4.27
CA ALA A 179 -0.26 13.60 -4.99
C ALA A 179 -0.16 14.17 -6.41
N MET A 180 -0.73 13.49 -7.39
CA MET A 180 -1.03 14.09 -8.68
C MET A 180 -2.34 14.85 -8.56
N GLU A 181 -2.33 16.13 -8.98
CA GLU A 181 -3.48 17.02 -8.85
C GLU A 181 -3.78 17.72 -10.16
N GLN A 182 -5.06 18.02 -10.39
CA GLN A 182 -5.45 18.89 -11.49
C GLN A 182 -5.56 20.34 -11.00
N LEU A 183 -4.82 21.22 -11.64
CA LEU A 183 -4.87 22.65 -11.37
C LEU A 183 -6.13 23.32 -11.94
N ALA A 184 -6.46 24.49 -11.46
CA ALA A 184 -7.66 25.24 -11.88
C ALA A 184 -7.70 25.58 -13.40
N ASN A 185 -6.54 25.61 -14.05
CA ASN A 185 -6.42 25.80 -15.50
C ASN A 185 -6.57 24.51 -16.32
N GLY A 186 -6.75 23.35 -15.63
CA GLY A 186 -6.90 22.03 -16.23
C GLY A 186 -5.56 21.30 -16.49
N THR A 187 -4.41 21.90 -16.20
CA THR A 187 -3.12 21.20 -16.22
C THR A 187 -2.96 20.30 -15.00
N LEU A 188 -2.05 19.34 -15.07
CA LEU A 188 -1.70 18.47 -13.97
C LEU A 188 -0.38 18.89 -13.34
N GLY A 189 -0.24 18.65 -12.03
CA GLY A 189 0.98 18.89 -11.28
C GLY A 189 1.16 17.82 -10.22
N TYR A 190 2.40 17.61 -9.79
CA TYR A 190 2.71 16.82 -8.60
C TYR A 190 2.98 17.74 -7.43
N PHE A 191 2.32 17.45 -6.31
CA PHE A 191 2.42 18.23 -5.09
C PHE A 191 2.81 17.34 -3.91
N MET A 192 3.82 17.77 -3.16
CA MET A 192 4.13 17.14 -1.88
C MET A 192 3.41 17.88 -0.76
N HIS A 193 2.60 17.16 -0.01
CA HIS A 193 1.91 17.58 1.20
C HIS A 193 2.66 17.12 2.45
N ALA A 194 2.56 17.92 3.52
CA ALA A 194 2.98 17.53 4.86
C ALA A 194 1.78 17.66 5.79
N LEU A 195 1.24 16.53 6.22
CA LEU A 195 -0.03 16.49 6.93
C LEU A 195 0.19 16.40 8.45
N ASN A 196 -0.53 17.24 9.17
CA ASN A 196 -0.56 17.22 10.62
C ASN A 196 -1.15 15.89 11.13
N PRO A 197 -0.47 15.14 12.03
CA PRO A 197 -0.91 13.82 12.46
C PRO A 197 -2.23 13.84 13.25
N VAL A 198 -2.65 15.00 13.78
CA VAL A 198 -3.86 15.11 14.62
C VAL A 198 -5.12 15.29 13.79
N ASN A 199 -5.07 16.07 12.69
CA ASN A 199 -6.26 16.46 11.93
C ASN A 199 -6.14 16.26 10.41
N GLY A 200 -4.94 15.92 9.89
CA GLY A 200 -4.68 15.73 8.46
C GLY A 200 -4.59 17.02 7.64
N GLU A 201 -4.60 18.21 8.26
CA GLU A 201 -4.41 19.46 7.56
C GLU A 201 -2.95 19.66 7.15
N ASP A 202 -2.71 20.38 6.06
CA ASP A 202 -1.35 20.71 5.64
C ASP A 202 -0.63 21.57 6.67
N GLU A 203 0.64 21.24 6.91
CA GLU A 203 1.56 22.07 7.69
C GLU A 203 1.91 23.37 6.92
N PRO A 204 2.34 24.42 7.61
CA PRO A 204 2.72 25.68 6.95
C PRO A 204 3.78 25.50 5.86
N ASN A 205 3.62 26.22 4.74
CA ASN A 205 4.43 26.16 3.51
C ASN A 205 4.20 24.93 2.62
N PHE A 206 3.21 24.11 2.91
CA PHE A 206 2.78 23.01 2.05
C PHE A 206 1.37 23.30 1.48
N PRO A 207 1.00 22.73 0.33
CA PRO A 207 1.81 21.81 -0.48
C PRO A 207 2.94 22.47 -1.26
N VAL A 208 3.93 21.67 -1.69
CA VAL A 208 5.05 22.10 -2.54
C VAL A 208 4.91 21.48 -3.92
N GLU A 209 4.82 22.31 -4.95
CA GLU A 209 4.78 21.87 -6.35
C GLU A 209 6.16 21.40 -6.80
N ILE A 210 6.18 20.29 -7.56
CA ILE A 210 7.38 19.75 -8.17
C ILE A 210 7.45 20.26 -9.60
N GLU A 211 8.34 21.22 -9.85
CA GLU A 211 8.48 21.89 -11.14
C GLU A 211 9.92 22.35 -11.39
N GLY A 212 10.23 22.67 -12.65
CA GLY A 212 11.50 23.26 -13.04
C GLY A 212 12.40 22.32 -13.83
N ALA A 213 13.63 22.75 -14.06
CA ALA A 213 14.65 21.98 -14.74
C ALA A 213 15.53 21.23 -13.73
N ALA A 214 16.01 20.06 -14.12
CA ALA A 214 16.93 19.29 -13.30
C ALA A 214 18.26 20.07 -13.08
N GLN A 215 18.75 20.04 -11.85
CA GLN A 215 19.95 20.82 -11.46
C GLN A 215 21.22 20.32 -12.17
N ASN A 216 21.31 19.01 -12.42
CA ASN A 216 22.44 18.39 -13.12
C ASN A 216 22.30 18.43 -14.67
N ASN A 217 21.10 18.62 -15.20
CA ASN A 217 20.84 18.77 -16.65
C ASN A 217 19.74 19.83 -16.87
N PRO A 218 20.09 21.12 -17.04
CA PRO A 218 19.10 22.18 -17.22
C PRO A 218 18.21 22.08 -18.48
N SER A 219 18.54 21.21 -19.43
CA SER A 219 17.66 20.90 -20.58
C SER A 219 16.54 19.92 -20.25
N ALA A 220 16.70 19.13 -19.20
CA ALA A 220 15.68 18.21 -18.69
C ALA A 220 14.70 18.99 -17.79
N VAL A 221 13.58 19.40 -18.38
CA VAL A 221 12.51 20.12 -17.67
C VAL A 221 11.44 19.11 -17.26
N PHE A 222 11.11 19.10 -15.97
CA PHE A 222 10.08 18.22 -15.42
C PHE A 222 8.70 18.57 -15.98
N VAL A 223 7.99 17.56 -16.49
CA VAL A 223 6.63 17.69 -17.02
C VAL A 223 5.74 16.65 -16.34
N ALA A 224 4.89 17.08 -15.41
CA ALA A 224 4.09 16.21 -14.58
C ALA A 224 3.20 15.21 -15.36
N ASN A 225 2.75 15.55 -16.57
CA ASN A 225 1.92 14.66 -17.40
C ASN A 225 2.67 13.45 -17.96
N ASP A 226 3.98 13.57 -18.09
CA ASP A 226 4.83 12.56 -18.72
C ASP A 226 5.43 11.59 -17.68
N GLU A 227 5.30 11.94 -16.39
CA GLU A 227 5.97 11.29 -15.29
C GLU A 227 4.99 10.59 -14.35
N LEU A 228 5.35 9.42 -13.82
CA LEU A 228 4.64 8.72 -12.77
C LEU A 228 5.45 8.72 -11.47
N GLN A 229 4.89 9.29 -10.40
CA GLN A 229 5.48 9.23 -9.07
C GLN A 229 5.12 7.89 -8.41
N ARG A 230 6.03 6.91 -8.43
CA ARG A 230 5.81 5.55 -7.91
C ARG A 230 6.71 5.20 -6.74
N VAL A 231 7.94 5.71 -6.70
CA VAL A 231 8.93 5.43 -5.66
C VAL A 231 8.43 5.89 -4.30
N ALA A 232 8.41 4.98 -3.32
CA ALA A 232 8.01 5.31 -1.95
C ALA A 232 8.88 6.41 -1.35
N LEU A 233 8.29 7.28 -0.56
CA LEU A 233 8.96 8.43 0.03
C LEU A 233 10.05 7.98 1.03
N THR A 234 11.19 8.67 0.98
CA THR A 234 12.35 8.43 1.84
C THR A 234 12.71 9.71 2.58
N LEU A 235 12.51 9.74 3.89
CA LEU A 235 12.92 10.85 4.74
C LEU A 235 14.32 10.58 5.29
N THR A 236 15.29 11.42 4.92
CA THR A 236 16.64 11.38 5.45
C THR A 236 17.23 12.79 5.51
N ASP A 237 17.98 13.11 6.56
CA ASP A 237 18.61 14.42 6.81
C ASP A 237 17.70 15.64 6.64
N GLY A 238 16.42 15.52 7.08
CA GLY A 238 15.42 16.60 7.03
C GLY A 238 14.88 16.91 5.62
N VAL A 239 15.09 16.00 4.68
CA VAL A 239 14.56 16.09 3.31
C VAL A 239 13.80 14.80 2.94
N VAL A 240 12.65 14.93 2.32
CA VAL A 240 11.87 13.82 1.76
C VAL A 240 12.21 13.69 0.28
N TYR A 241 12.75 12.54 -0.08
CA TYR A 241 13.12 12.20 -1.46
C TYR A 241 12.16 11.19 -2.07
N PHE A 242 11.91 11.31 -3.38
CA PHE A 242 11.08 10.41 -4.15
C PHE A 242 11.45 10.44 -5.62
N GLY A 243 11.14 9.37 -6.35
CA GLY A 243 11.53 9.22 -7.75
C GLY A 243 10.33 9.17 -8.69
N PHE A 244 10.61 9.42 -9.97
CA PHE A 244 9.64 9.43 -11.05
C PHE A 244 10.06 8.50 -12.19
N SER A 245 9.08 8.01 -12.93
CA SER A 245 9.20 7.16 -14.08
C SER A 245 8.07 7.46 -15.06
N SER A 246 7.78 6.52 -15.94
CA SER A 246 6.77 6.65 -16.99
C SER A 246 5.38 6.14 -16.60
N HIS A 247 4.40 6.50 -17.41
CA HIS A 247 3.14 5.80 -17.56
C HIS A 247 3.26 4.78 -18.70
N CYS A 248 3.49 3.47 -18.38
CA CYS A 248 3.63 2.38 -19.36
C CYS A 248 4.64 2.70 -20.47
N ASP A 249 5.82 3.18 -20.13
CA ASP A 249 6.89 3.58 -21.06
C ASP A 249 6.44 4.55 -22.16
N THR A 250 5.43 5.35 -21.88
CA THR A 250 4.91 6.33 -22.82
C THR A 250 5.84 7.53 -22.92
N PHE A 251 6.50 7.66 -24.05
CA PHE A 251 7.42 8.76 -24.34
C PHE A 251 6.66 10.10 -24.53
N PRO A 252 7.21 11.26 -24.10
CA PRO A 252 8.53 11.45 -23.47
C PRO A 252 8.44 11.31 -21.94
N TYR A 253 9.41 10.61 -21.34
CA TYR A 253 9.62 10.61 -19.90
C TYR A 253 11.11 10.50 -19.58
N GLN A 254 11.50 10.77 -18.33
CA GLN A 254 12.86 10.61 -17.84
C GLN A 254 12.84 10.19 -16.38
N GLY A 255 13.90 9.54 -15.89
CA GLY A 255 14.06 9.30 -14.47
C GLY A 255 14.38 10.61 -13.73
N TYR A 256 13.56 10.95 -12.72
CA TYR A 256 13.84 12.08 -11.83
C TYR A 256 13.88 11.64 -10.38
N VAL A 257 14.69 12.37 -9.58
CA VAL A 257 14.66 12.35 -8.13
C VAL A 257 14.39 13.76 -7.62
N ALA A 258 13.29 13.94 -6.92
CA ALA A 258 12.97 15.18 -6.24
C ALA A 258 13.26 15.08 -4.75
N GLY A 259 13.66 16.20 -4.12
CA GLY A 259 13.85 16.34 -2.69
C GLY A 259 13.18 17.59 -2.17
N VAL A 260 12.31 17.44 -1.18
CA VAL A 260 11.61 18.55 -0.52
C VAL A 260 11.96 18.55 0.97
N SER A 261 12.44 19.69 1.46
CA SER A 261 12.78 19.84 2.89
C SER A 261 11.53 19.81 3.77
N GLU A 262 11.68 19.38 5.02
CA GLU A 262 10.64 19.43 6.05
C GLU A 262 10.08 20.86 6.29
N SER A 263 10.77 21.89 5.82
CA SER A 263 10.32 23.30 5.89
C SER A 263 9.49 23.75 4.69
N GLY A 264 9.20 22.87 3.73
CA GLY A 264 8.37 23.17 2.56
C GLY A 264 9.13 23.88 1.43
N ARG A 265 10.30 23.37 1.05
CA ARG A 265 11.06 23.90 -0.09
C ARG A 265 11.59 22.75 -0.96
N LEU A 266 11.36 22.83 -2.27
CA LEU A 266 12.02 21.96 -3.26
C LEU A 266 13.54 22.26 -3.22
N THR A 267 14.35 21.32 -2.75
CA THR A 267 15.80 21.45 -2.59
C THR A 267 16.57 20.75 -3.68
N ALA A 268 16.02 19.63 -4.18
CA ALA A 268 16.62 18.84 -5.23
C ALA A 268 15.61 18.53 -6.34
N LEU A 269 16.06 18.63 -7.56
CA LEU A 269 15.47 18.00 -8.73
C LEU A 269 16.63 17.53 -9.62
N TRP A 270 16.87 16.23 -9.61
CA TRP A 270 17.95 15.56 -10.31
C TRP A 270 17.38 14.61 -11.36
N THR A 271 18.08 14.41 -12.46
CA THR A 271 17.73 13.40 -13.49
C THR A 271 18.88 12.46 -13.74
N ASP A 272 18.59 11.22 -14.08
CA ASP A 272 19.60 10.23 -14.50
C ASP A 272 19.98 10.34 -15.98
N VAL A 273 19.46 11.33 -16.69
CA VAL A 273 19.75 11.66 -18.09
C VAL A 273 20.74 12.83 -18.15
N PHE A 274 21.90 12.64 -18.78
CA PHE A 274 23.01 13.60 -18.76
C PHE A 274 23.18 14.44 -20.02
N ASP A 275 22.45 14.15 -21.07
CA ASP A 275 22.47 14.93 -22.32
C ASP A 275 21.06 15.20 -22.86
N ASP A 276 20.99 15.88 -24.05
CA ASP A 276 19.71 16.20 -24.71
C ASP A 276 19.08 15.00 -25.44
N SER A 277 19.67 13.82 -25.36
CA SER A 277 19.05 12.62 -25.88
C SER A 277 17.84 12.24 -25.01
N SER A 278 16.75 11.88 -25.63
CA SER A 278 15.59 11.34 -24.93
C SER A 278 15.92 9.94 -24.41
N ALA A 279 16.57 9.87 -23.26
CA ALA A 279 17.22 8.66 -22.79
C ALA A 279 16.35 7.78 -21.87
N LEU A 280 15.13 8.15 -21.57
CA LEU A 280 14.16 7.39 -20.75
C LEU A 280 14.65 7.15 -19.30
N ALA A 281 15.13 5.94 -18.95
CA ALA A 281 15.74 5.55 -17.68
C ALA A 281 14.85 5.79 -16.44
N GLY A 282 13.62 5.33 -16.49
CA GLY A 282 12.64 5.57 -15.43
C GLY A 282 13.02 4.99 -14.07
N ILE A 283 12.78 5.74 -12.99
CA ILE A 283 13.04 5.31 -11.61
C ILE A 283 11.70 4.94 -10.96
N TRP A 284 11.31 3.65 -11.03
CA TRP A 284 9.99 3.19 -10.55
C TRP A 284 10.03 2.15 -9.44
N GLN A 285 11.02 1.28 -9.41
CA GLN A 285 11.36 0.35 -8.34
C GLN A 285 10.16 -0.47 -7.80
N ALA A 286 9.15 -0.75 -8.63
CA ALA A 286 7.88 -1.38 -8.24
C ALA A 286 7.24 -0.76 -6.98
N GLY A 287 7.45 0.52 -6.74
CA GLY A 287 6.95 1.23 -5.56
C GLY A 287 7.80 1.06 -4.29
N GLY A 288 8.98 0.43 -4.38
CA GLY A 288 9.98 0.47 -3.33
C GLY A 288 10.61 1.86 -3.18
N GLY A 289 11.02 2.23 -1.97
CA GLY A 289 11.70 3.51 -1.72
C GLY A 289 13.21 3.42 -1.92
N PHE A 290 13.87 4.56 -2.00
CA PHE A 290 15.33 4.60 -1.93
C PHE A 290 15.82 4.01 -0.62
N ALA A 291 16.83 3.13 -0.67
CA ALA A 291 17.53 2.70 0.51
C ALA A 291 18.52 3.80 0.96
N SER A 292 18.84 3.83 2.25
CA SER A 292 19.78 4.82 2.81
C SER A 292 20.56 4.20 3.96
N ASP A 293 21.89 4.25 3.88
CA ASP A 293 22.82 3.78 4.91
C ASP A 293 23.43 4.92 5.73
N SER A 294 23.22 6.16 5.31
CA SER A 294 23.76 7.36 5.95
C SER A 294 22.88 8.58 5.66
N PRO A 295 22.82 9.57 6.57
CA PRO A 295 22.07 10.79 6.36
C PRO A 295 22.38 11.47 5.03
N GLY A 296 21.35 11.85 4.25
CA GLY A 296 21.49 12.52 2.97
C GLY A 296 22.05 11.65 1.83
N GLN A 297 22.16 10.32 2.02
CA GLN A 297 22.54 9.39 0.97
C GLN A 297 21.34 8.55 0.53
N LEU A 298 21.24 8.32 -0.76
CA LEU A 298 20.20 7.52 -1.38
C LEU A 298 20.83 6.43 -2.26
N ILE A 299 20.26 5.24 -2.20
CA ILE A 299 20.59 4.14 -3.10
C ILE A 299 19.31 3.81 -3.86
N GLY A 300 19.35 3.95 -5.17
CA GLY A 300 18.21 3.72 -6.05
C GLY A 300 18.59 2.86 -7.26
N ALA A 301 17.57 2.51 -8.06
CA ALA A 301 17.77 1.82 -9.31
C ALA A 301 16.88 2.39 -10.41
N SER A 302 17.40 2.42 -11.63
CA SER A 302 16.72 2.85 -12.86
C SER A 302 16.42 1.66 -13.75
N GLY A 303 15.40 1.80 -14.57
CA GLY A 303 15.04 0.86 -15.62
C GLY A 303 15.67 1.20 -16.96
N ASN A 304 15.06 0.67 -18.02
CA ASN A 304 15.56 0.77 -19.39
C ASN A 304 15.70 2.21 -19.89
N ALA A 305 16.81 2.46 -20.58
CA ALA A 305 17.04 3.68 -21.32
C ALA A 305 16.80 3.45 -22.82
N ASN A 306 17.00 4.48 -23.64
CA ASN A 306 17.08 4.27 -25.08
C ASN A 306 18.22 3.30 -25.41
N PRO A 307 18.05 2.37 -26.34
CA PRO A 307 19.08 1.40 -26.67
C PRO A 307 20.47 2.03 -26.92
N GLY A 308 21.42 1.66 -26.06
CA GLY A 308 22.78 2.18 -26.10
C GLY A 308 23.01 3.49 -25.32
N ALA A 309 22.01 4.01 -24.57
CA ALA A 309 22.18 5.16 -23.68
C ALA A 309 22.67 4.76 -22.29
N SER A 310 22.42 3.52 -21.86
CA SER A 310 22.94 2.98 -20.60
C SER A 310 24.48 2.86 -20.60
N PRO A 311 25.12 2.91 -19.43
CA PRO A 311 26.59 2.78 -19.34
C PRO A 311 27.09 1.49 -19.98
N SER A 312 28.18 1.54 -20.72
CA SER A 312 28.74 0.40 -21.43
C SER A 312 30.28 0.38 -21.41
N GLY A 313 30.87 -0.78 -21.64
CA GLY A 313 32.31 -0.95 -21.64
C GLY A 313 32.89 -1.18 -20.23
N THR A 314 34.12 -0.76 -19.98
CA THR A 314 34.74 -0.88 -18.65
C THR A 314 34.80 0.50 -18.02
N ILE A 315 33.81 0.80 -17.18
CA ILE A 315 33.73 2.04 -16.41
C ILE A 315 33.70 1.65 -14.94
N SER A 316 34.87 1.72 -14.29
CA SER A 316 34.97 1.52 -12.83
C SER A 316 35.08 2.88 -12.15
N GLY A 317 34.30 3.08 -11.10
CA GLY A 317 34.44 4.27 -10.28
C GLY A 317 33.17 5.11 -10.19
N THR A 318 33.31 6.25 -9.60
CA THR A 318 32.30 7.05 -8.92
C THR A 318 31.66 8.15 -9.80
N SER A 319 32.03 8.27 -11.05
CA SER A 319 31.51 9.33 -11.92
C SER A 319 30.59 8.74 -12.97
N PRO A 320 29.39 9.31 -13.14
CA PRO A 320 28.49 8.90 -14.20
C PRO A 320 29.11 9.16 -15.58
N PRO A 321 28.66 8.49 -16.64
CA PRO A 321 29.06 8.82 -18.00
C PRO A 321 28.73 10.28 -18.32
N ALA A 322 29.53 10.92 -19.19
CA ALA A 322 29.34 12.33 -19.53
C ALA A 322 28.13 12.57 -20.43
N THR A 323 27.59 11.53 -21.05
CA THR A 323 26.44 11.55 -21.98
C THR A 323 25.62 10.28 -21.80
N GLY A 324 24.39 10.26 -22.32
CA GLY A 324 23.46 9.15 -22.16
C GLY A 324 22.72 9.23 -20.83
N ALA A 325 22.47 8.08 -20.22
CA ALA A 325 21.74 7.96 -18.96
C ALA A 325 22.36 6.93 -18.02
N LEU A 326 22.01 6.96 -16.73
CA LEU A 326 22.19 5.84 -15.82
C LEU A 326 20.99 4.90 -15.91
N GLY A 327 20.65 4.45 -17.12
CA GLY A 327 19.69 3.36 -17.30
C GLY A 327 20.26 2.04 -16.82
N GLU A 328 19.39 1.09 -16.51
CA GLU A 328 19.73 -0.26 -16.04
C GLU A 328 20.77 -0.28 -14.90
N SER A 329 20.65 0.64 -13.95
CA SER A 329 21.73 0.87 -12.97
C SER A 329 21.19 0.90 -11.55
N VAL A 330 21.97 0.34 -10.60
CA VAL A 330 21.94 0.76 -9.19
C VAL A 330 22.87 1.95 -9.05
N PHE A 331 22.42 3.01 -8.39
CA PHE A 331 23.21 4.21 -8.19
C PHE A 331 23.14 4.74 -6.75
N ARG A 332 24.19 5.47 -6.38
CA ARG A 332 24.25 6.20 -5.10
C ARG A 332 24.23 7.70 -5.37
N LEU A 333 23.27 8.39 -4.76
CA LEU A 333 23.19 9.84 -4.74
C LEU A 333 23.56 10.37 -3.34
N VAL A 334 24.23 11.49 -3.31
CA VAL A 334 24.60 12.19 -2.07
C VAL A 334 24.12 13.63 -2.14
N ALA A 335 23.36 14.04 -1.13
CA ALA A 335 22.90 15.41 -0.99
C ALA A 335 24.09 16.35 -0.70
N GLN A 336 24.20 17.42 -1.50
CA GLN A 336 25.20 18.46 -1.35
C GLN A 336 24.69 19.54 -0.39
N LYS A 337 25.57 20.42 0.07
CA LYS A 337 25.24 21.51 1.03
C LYS A 337 24.22 22.51 0.48
N ASP A 338 24.12 22.68 -0.82
CA ASP A 338 23.16 23.54 -1.49
C ASP A 338 21.80 22.84 -1.73
N GLY A 339 21.72 21.56 -1.40
CA GLY A 339 20.54 20.73 -1.56
C GLY A 339 20.52 19.93 -2.87
N SER A 340 21.45 20.17 -3.79
CA SER A 340 21.56 19.38 -5.02
C SER A 340 21.98 17.95 -4.74
N LEU A 341 21.72 17.04 -5.70
CA LEU A 341 22.14 15.64 -5.62
C LEU A 341 23.31 15.38 -6.57
N GLU A 342 24.29 14.60 -6.12
CA GLU A 342 25.44 14.16 -6.90
C GLU A 342 25.51 12.64 -6.91
N VAL A 343 25.70 12.05 -8.11
CA VAL A 343 26.02 10.62 -8.25
C VAL A 343 27.44 10.40 -7.81
N THR A 344 27.65 9.53 -6.83
CA THR A 344 28.97 9.21 -6.30
C THR A 344 29.41 7.81 -6.61
N ASP A 345 28.50 6.91 -7.01
CA ASP A 345 28.80 5.52 -7.32
C ASP A 345 27.65 4.88 -8.13
N PHE A 346 27.94 3.83 -8.88
CA PHE A 346 26.94 3.06 -9.61
C PHE A 346 27.41 1.64 -9.94
N PHE A 347 26.45 0.77 -10.28
CA PHE A 347 26.65 -0.54 -10.91
C PHE A 347 25.66 -0.67 -12.07
N THR A 348 26.15 -1.15 -13.20
CA THR A 348 25.31 -1.45 -14.37
C THR A 348 25.73 -2.82 -14.91
N PRO A 349 24.79 -3.75 -15.15
CA PRO A 349 25.09 -5.05 -15.79
C PRO A 349 25.81 -4.88 -17.11
N TYR A 350 26.71 -5.80 -17.43
CA TYR A 350 27.53 -5.70 -18.65
C TYR A 350 26.72 -5.76 -19.95
N ASP A 351 25.56 -6.40 -19.89
CA ASP A 351 24.63 -6.56 -21.02
C ASP A 351 23.48 -5.53 -21.02
N ALA A 352 23.57 -4.45 -20.26
CA ALA A 352 22.57 -3.38 -20.16
C ALA A 352 21.98 -2.93 -21.52
N ALA A 353 22.79 -2.92 -22.60
CA ALA A 353 22.29 -2.60 -23.92
C ALA A 353 21.27 -3.63 -24.46
N THR A 354 21.33 -4.88 -24.01
CA THR A 354 20.31 -5.90 -24.29
C THR A 354 19.08 -5.67 -23.44
N LEU A 355 19.28 -5.36 -22.14
CA LEU A 355 18.21 -5.05 -21.21
C LEU A 355 17.39 -3.86 -21.72
N ASP A 356 18.03 -2.77 -22.13
CA ASP A 356 17.42 -1.59 -22.79
C ASP A 356 16.57 -1.97 -24.02
N THR A 357 17.02 -2.94 -24.81
CA THR A 357 16.36 -3.33 -26.06
C THR A 357 15.14 -4.20 -25.82
N ASP A 358 15.21 -5.07 -24.82
CA ASP A 358 14.24 -6.14 -24.55
C ASP A 358 13.28 -5.78 -23.39
N ASP A 359 13.34 -4.53 -22.88
CA ASP A 359 12.53 -4.05 -21.73
C ASP A 359 12.69 -4.96 -20.49
N LEU A 360 13.94 -5.24 -20.12
CA LEU A 360 14.30 -6.12 -19.02
C LEU A 360 14.79 -5.36 -17.77
N ASP A 361 14.12 -4.26 -17.41
CA ASP A 361 14.51 -3.34 -16.35
C ASP A 361 15.30 -3.98 -15.20
N PHE A 362 16.55 -3.55 -15.03
CA PHE A 362 17.35 -3.88 -13.86
C PHE A 362 16.76 -3.26 -12.59
N GLY A 363 16.19 -2.05 -12.71
CA GLY A 363 15.52 -1.32 -11.65
C GLY A 363 14.05 -1.69 -11.43
N SER A 364 13.61 -2.89 -11.82
CA SER A 364 12.23 -3.33 -11.61
C SER A 364 11.87 -3.46 -10.12
N GLY A 365 12.81 -3.85 -9.24
CA GLY A 365 12.70 -3.79 -7.79
C GLY A 365 13.63 -2.74 -7.19
N ALA A 366 13.37 -2.29 -5.96
CA ALA A 366 14.28 -1.40 -5.25
C ALA A 366 15.52 -2.16 -4.75
N PRO A 367 16.70 -1.51 -4.69
CA PRO A 367 17.85 -2.02 -3.98
C PRO A 367 17.55 -2.16 -2.48
N VAL A 368 18.00 -3.26 -1.89
CA VAL A 368 17.82 -3.56 -0.47
C VAL A 368 19.16 -3.63 0.24
N LEU A 369 19.35 -2.82 1.25
CA LEU A 369 20.48 -2.95 2.17
C LEU A 369 20.25 -4.16 3.08
N LEU A 370 21.09 -5.15 2.96
CA LEU A 370 21.01 -6.36 3.79
C LEU A 370 21.41 -6.05 5.23
N PRO A 371 20.73 -6.64 6.22
CA PRO A 371 21.13 -6.55 7.62
C PRO A 371 22.62 -6.95 7.82
N ASN A 372 23.29 -6.36 8.81
CA ASN A 372 24.72 -6.53 9.06
C ASN A 372 25.19 -8.01 9.15
N GLN A 373 24.26 -8.93 9.46
CA GLN A 373 24.55 -10.36 9.51
C GLN A 373 24.97 -10.95 8.16
N PHE A 374 24.61 -10.31 7.05
CA PHE A 374 25.02 -10.73 5.71
C PHE A 374 26.41 -10.20 5.33
N GLY A 375 26.87 -9.14 5.97
CA GLY A 375 28.18 -8.54 5.71
C GLY A 375 29.36 -9.29 6.33
N THR A 376 30.56 -8.84 5.97
CA THR A 376 31.84 -9.27 6.52
C THR A 376 32.65 -8.05 7.03
N ALA A 377 33.81 -8.26 7.63
CA ALA A 377 34.68 -7.14 8.00
C ALA A 377 35.21 -6.37 6.77
N THR A 378 35.33 -7.02 5.61
CA THR A 378 35.78 -6.39 4.37
C THR A 378 34.62 -5.73 3.62
N TYR A 379 33.43 -6.32 3.66
CA TYR A 379 32.22 -5.85 3.03
C TYR A 379 31.11 -5.74 4.09
N PRO A 380 31.14 -4.68 4.91
CA PRO A 380 30.23 -4.57 6.06
C PRO A 380 28.78 -4.34 5.65
N HIS A 381 28.54 -3.71 4.50
CA HIS A 381 27.22 -3.35 3.97
C HIS A 381 27.06 -3.94 2.57
N VAL A 382 26.10 -4.84 2.43
CA VAL A 382 25.80 -5.55 1.18
C VAL A 382 24.41 -5.15 0.71
N ILE A 383 24.26 -4.94 -0.59
CA ILE A 383 23.00 -4.70 -1.25
C ILE A 383 22.58 -5.98 -1.98
N VAL A 384 21.29 -6.29 -2.01
CA VAL A 384 20.69 -7.21 -2.97
C VAL A 384 19.84 -6.42 -3.96
N GLN A 385 20.03 -6.72 -5.26
CA GLN A 385 19.23 -6.20 -6.38
C GLN A 385 18.67 -7.36 -7.21
N THR A 386 17.44 -7.21 -7.68
CA THR A 386 16.75 -8.16 -8.57
C THR A 386 16.37 -7.47 -9.88
N SER A 387 16.26 -8.23 -10.98
CA SER A 387 15.96 -7.70 -12.31
C SER A 387 14.84 -8.46 -13.02
N LYS A 388 14.21 -7.83 -14.02
CA LYS A 388 13.28 -8.52 -14.95
C LYS A 388 13.96 -9.64 -15.73
N GLU A 389 15.25 -9.56 -15.95
CA GLU A 389 16.04 -10.59 -16.59
C GLU A 389 16.06 -11.91 -15.80
N GLY A 390 15.97 -11.82 -14.48
CA GLY A 390 15.88 -12.97 -13.58
C GLY A 390 17.14 -13.24 -12.78
N TYR A 391 18.11 -12.36 -12.83
CA TYR A 391 19.28 -12.42 -11.96
C TYR A 391 19.04 -11.74 -10.64
N VAL A 392 19.71 -12.24 -9.61
CA VAL A 392 19.82 -11.64 -8.27
C VAL A 392 21.27 -11.32 -8.03
N TYR A 393 21.57 -10.06 -7.77
CA TYR A 393 22.93 -9.55 -7.56
C TYR A 393 23.17 -9.20 -6.09
N LEU A 394 24.38 -9.49 -5.62
CA LEU A 394 24.92 -8.93 -4.38
C LEU A 394 25.98 -7.89 -4.72
N LEU A 395 25.83 -6.68 -4.19
CA LEU A 395 26.73 -5.57 -4.45
C LEU A 395 27.35 -5.06 -3.12
N ASP A 396 28.58 -4.53 -3.20
CA ASP A 396 29.18 -3.80 -2.07
C ASP A 396 28.55 -2.39 -2.00
N ALA A 397 27.85 -2.09 -0.94
CA ALA A 397 27.23 -0.77 -0.76
C ALA A 397 28.25 0.38 -0.69
N GLN A 398 29.52 0.11 -0.40
CA GLN A 398 30.59 1.12 -0.34
C GLN A 398 31.34 1.30 -1.67
N ASN A 399 31.17 0.35 -2.61
CA ASN A 399 31.75 0.39 -3.94
C ASN A 399 30.91 -0.50 -4.86
N LEU A 400 29.94 0.09 -5.54
CA LEU A 400 28.96 -0.62 -6.35
C LEU A 400 29.59 -1.38 -7.53
N GLY A 401 30.75 -0.93 -8.05
CA GLY A 401 31.54 -1.72 -8.97
C GLY A 401 31.54 -1.25 -10.42
N GLY A 402 30.72 -0.28 -10.80
CA GLY A 402 30.62 0.28 -12.15
C GLY A 402 30.11 -0.72 -13.17
N VAL A 403 30.67 -0.69 -14.39
CA VAL A 403 30.41 -1.63 -15.48
C VAL A 403 31.70 -2.45 -15.76
N SER A 404 31.58 -3.76 -15.79
CA SER A 404 32.74 -4.62 -16.05
C SER A 404 32.36 -5.93 -16.74
N PRO A 405 33.22 -6.53 -17.60
CA PRO A 405 32.92 -7.77 -18.28
C PRO A 405 32.50 -8.88 -17.32
N GLY A 406 31.36 -9.53 -17.59
CA GLY A 406 30.83 -10.62 -16.79
C GLY A 406 30.51 -10.22 -15.36
N ASP A 407 30.07 -8.97 -15.20
CA ASP A 407 29.62 -8.37 -13.93
C ASP A 407 30.60 -8.52 -12.74
N ALA A 408 31.93 -8.52 -13.06
CA ALA A 408 33.01 -8.72 -12.10
C ALA A 408 33.04 -7.67 -10.96
N GLY A 409 32.24 -6.60 -11.06
CA GLY A 409 32.01 -5.62 -10.01
C GLY A 409 31.04 -6.10 -8.92
N ALA A 410 30.18 -7.07 -9.22
CA ALA A 410 29.29 -7.69 -8.23
C ALA A 410 30.05 -8.62 -7.28
N LEU A 411 29.60 -8.71 -6.03
CA LEU A 411 30.13 -9.66 -5.03
C LEU A 411 29.69 -11.11 -5.35
N ALA A 412 28.50 -11.27 -5.87
CA ALA A 412 27.94 -12.52 -6.38
C ALA A 412 26.72 -12.22 -7.26
N GLU A 413 26.40 -13.15 -8.14
CA GLU A 413 25.19 -13.16 -8.93
C GLU A 413 24.62 -14.59 -9.04
N GLN A 414 23.31 -14.72 -9.17
CA GLN A 414 22.62 -15.98 -9.36
C GLN A 414 21.43 -15.80 -10.31
N GLY A 415 21.32 -16.64 -11.31
CA GLY A 415 20.20 -16.64 -12.26
C GLY A 415 20.60 -17.21 -13.64
N PRO A 416 19.69 -17.03 -14.63
CA PRO A 416 18.34 -16.48 -14.50
C PRO A 416 17.37 -17.47 -13.88
N ASP A 417 16.66 -17.07 -12.82
CA ASP A 417 15.73 -17.93 -12.09
C ASP A 417 14.26 -17.41 -12.19
N GLY A 418 13.94 -16.70 -13.27
CA GLY A 418 12.66 -16.03 -13.53
C GLY A 418 12.69 -14.54 -13.17
N GLY A 419 12.10 -13.71 -14.04
CA GLY A 419 12.14 -12.25 -13.90
C GLY A 419 11.43 -11.76 -12.64
N ALA A 420 12.02 -10.81 -11.94
CA ALA A 420 11.49 -10.22 -10.73
C ALA A 420 11.03 -8.77 -10.99
N TRP A 421 9.82 -8.45 -10.53
CA TRP A 421 9.26 -7.09 -10.54
C TRP A 421 9.07 -6.53 -9.14
N ALA A 422 9.38 -7.30 -8.12
CA ALA A 422 9.17 -6.93 -6.73
C ALA A 422 10.50 -6.73 -6.00
N THR A 423 10.51 -5.83 -5.04
CA THR A 423 11.63 -5.67 -4.12
C THR A 423 11.75 -6.91 -3.23
N PRO A 424 12.93 -7.54 -3.11
CA PRO A 424 13.08 -8.76 -2.32
C PRO A 424 12.82 -8.55 -0.82
N GLY A 425 12.22 -9.54 -0.15
CA GLY A 425 12.12 -9.58 1.30
C GLY A 425 13.31 -10.29 1.93
N VAL A 426 13.70 -9.92 3.15
CA VAL A 426 14.89 -10.45 3.80
C VAL A 426 14.59 -10.88 5.23
N TRP A 427 15.20 -11.98 5.67
CA TRP A 427 15.26 -12.36 7.07
C TRP A 427 16.68 -12.81 7.46
N PRO A 428 17.34 -12.13 8.41
CA PRO A 428 18.74 -12.45 8.78
C PRO A 428 18.87 -13.65 9.71
N GLY A 429 17.78 -14.23 10.22
CA GLY A 429 17.82 -15.37 11.11
C GLY A 429 18.24 -16.66 10.40
N ASN A 430 18.76 -17.62 11.17
CA ASN A 430 19.11 -18.97 10.72
C ASN A 430 20.04 -19.05 9.50
N GLY A 431 21.00 -18.13 9.39
CA GLY A 431 21.97 -18.05 8.30
C GLY A 431 21.64 -17.04 7.22
N GLY A 432 20.44 -16.48 7.24
CA GLY A 432 20.01 -15.41 6.34
C GLY A 432 19.34 -15.92 5.04
N TYR A 433 18.17 -15.37 4.74
CA TYR A 433 17.40 -15.74 3.55
C TYR A 433 16.87 -14.50 2.82
N ILE A 434 16.79 -14.58 1.49
CA ILE A 434 16.24 -13.58 0.58
C ILE A 434 15.08 -14.23 -0.18
N TYR A 435 13.91 -13.58 -0.18
CA TYR A 435 12.67 -14.10 -0.77
C TYR A 435 12.29 -13.26 -1.98
N VAL A 436 12.17 -13.89 -3.14
CA VAL A 436 11.95 -13.24 -4.44
C VAL A 436 10.79 -13.89 -5.17
N PRO A 437 9.64 -13.24 -5.32
CA PRO A 437 8.61 -13.69 -6.23
C PRO A 437 9.03 -13.38 -7.66
N THR A 438 8.93 -14.36 -8.54
CA THR A 438 9.32 -14.23 -9.95
C THR A 438 8.15 -14.49 -10.89
N SER A 439 8.33 -14.16 -12.15
CA SER A 439 7.41 -14.46 -13.24
C SER A 439 8.19 -15.12 -14.38
N ASN A 440 7.64 -16.12 -15.04
CA ASN A 440 8.27 -16.75 -16.18
C ASN A 440 7.96 -15.97 -17.46
N GLY A 441 8.97 -15.35 -18.03
CA GLY A 441 8.92 -14.59 -19.27
C GLY A 441 9.49 -13.19 -19.09
N GLY A 442 10.76 -13.03 -19.42
CA GLY A 442 11.44 -11.73 -19.39
C GLY A 442 10.95 -10.75 -20.44
N THR A 443 10.15 -11.16 -21.39
CA THR A 443 9.51 -10.25 -22.36
C THR A 443 8.09 -9.98 -21.93
N MET A 444 7.71 -8.72 -21.85
CA MET A 444 6.34 -8.28 -21.61
C MET A 444 5.38 -8.82 -22.67
N SER A 445 4.94 -10.05 -22.50
CA SER A 445 3.69 -10.50 -23.08
C SER A 445 2.59 -10.15 -22.09
N LEU A 446 2.16 -8.89 -22.10
CA LEU A 446 0.96 -8.44 -21.40
C LEU A 446 -0.19 -9.35 -21.81
N GLY A 447 -0.67 -10.17 -20.88
CA GLY A 447 -1.85 -11.00 -21.09
C GLY A 447 -1.66 -12.50 -20.95
N ASN A 448 -0.47 -13.03 -20.83
CA ASN A 448 -0.29 -14.40 -20.33
C ASN A 448 0.12 -14.34 -18.87
N SER A 449 -0.67 -14.97 -18.00
CA SER A 449 -0.31 -15.31 -16.63
C SER A 449 0.92 -16.24 -16.66
N THR A 450 2.09 -15.65 -16.88
CA THR A 450 3.35 -16.37 -16.75
C THR A 450 3.58 -16.58 -15.28
N GLN A 451 3.14 -17.73 -14.80
CA GLN A 451 3.36 -18.15 -13.44
C GLN A 451 4.85 -18.42 -13.28
N GLY A 452 5.46 -17.70 -12.32
CA GLY A 452 6.82 -17.95 -11.87
C GLY A 452 6.85 -18.68 -10.55
N ASP A 453 7.99 -18.67 -9.94
CA ASP A 453 8.24 -19.31 -8.65
C ASP A 453 8.37 -18.27 -7.52
N PHE A 454 8.10 -18.67 -6.30
CA PHE A 454 8.51 -17.90 -5.13
C PHE A 454 9.85 -18.44 -4.66
N ASN A 455 10.94 -17.80 -5.12
CA ASN A 455 12.30 -18.25 -4.90
C ASN A 455 12.84 -17.83 -3.54
N VAL A 456 13.67 -18.68 -2.95
CA VAL A 456 14.38 -18.40 -1.68
C VAL A 456 15.87 -18.63 -1.89
N PHE A 457 16.63 -17.57 -1.69
CA PHE A 457 18.09 -17.60 -1.79
C PHE A 457 18.73 -17.54 -0.41
N GLN A 458 19.90 -18.17 -0.28
CA GLN A 458 20.75 -18.09 0.88
C GLN A 458 22.10 -17.50 0.50
N VAL A 459 22.61 -16.59 1.31
CA VAL A 459 23.94 -15.98 1.12
C VAL A 459 24.96 -16.73 1.93
N THR A 460 25.97 -17.30 1.26
CA THR A 460 27.17 -17.82 1.90
C THR A 460 28.27 -16.77 1.83
N LYS A 461 28.81 -16.42 3.00
CA LYS A 461 29.86 -15.40 3.14
C LYS A 461 31.26 -15.99 2.95
N PRO A 462 32.24 -15.18 2.51
CA PRO A 462 33.61 -15.57 2.54
C PRO A 462 34.05 -16.11 3.91
N SER A 463 34.54 -17.33 3.98
CA SER A 463 35.04 -17.95 5.21
C SER A 463 36.07 -19.03 4.94
N GLY A 464 37.13 -19.10 5.74
CA GLY A 464 38.11 -20.17 5.67
C GLY A 464 38.81 -20.26 4.31
N THR A 465 38.41 -21.23 3.48
CA THR A 465 38.94 -21.47 2.14
C THR A 465 38.20 -20.73 1.01
N SER A 466 36.99 -20.22 1.25
CA SER A 466 36.25 -19.39 0.29
C SER A 466 36.61 -17.94 0.42
N SER A 467 37.01 -17.29 -0.69
CA SER A 467 37.31 -15.84 -0.72
C SER A 467 36.18 -14.99 -1.29
N THR A 468 35.09 -15.62 -1.72
CA THR A 468 33.98 -14.97 -2.42
C THR A 468 32.65 -15.18 -1.69
N PHE A 469 31.72 -14.26 -1.90
CA PHE A 469 30.32 -14.52 -1.61
C PHE A 469 29.77 -15.57 -2.58
N ASP A 470 28.75 -16.28 -2.13
CA ASP A 470 27.95 -17.19 -2.95
C ASP A 470 26.47 -16.96 -2.66
N LEU A 471 25.64 -17.03 -3.67
CA LEU A 471 24.19 -16.85 -3.60
C LEU A 471 23.52 -18.08 -4.19
N GLU A 472 22.92 -18.89 -3.35
CA GLU A 472 22.35 -20.19 -3.72
C GLU A 472 20.83 -20.15 -3.67
N LEU A 473 20.15 -20.65 -4.74
CA LEU A 473 18.71 -20.94 -4.73
C LEU A 473 18.44 -22.18 -3.89
N VAL A 474 18.01 -22.00 -2.64
CA VAL A 474 17.87 -23.09 -1.66
C VAL A 474 16.46 -23.65 -1.56
N ALA A 475 15.42 -22.87 -1.94
CA ALA A 475 14.03 -23.37 -1.92
C ALA A 475 13.14 -22.60 -2.89
N LYS A 476 11.97 -23.21 -3.17
CA LYS A 476 10.88 -22.60 -3.92
C LYS A 476 9.56 -22.73 -3.15
N GLY A 477 8.64 -21.79 -3.38
CA GLY A 477 7.26 -21.88 -2.90
C GLY A 477 6.55 -23.12 -3.43
N PRO A 478 5.52 -23.62 -2.72
CA PRO A 478 4.77 -24.81 -3.13
C PRO A 478 3.81 -24.56 -4.29
N GLN A 479 3.53 -23.30 -4.59
CA GLN A 479 2.59 -22.86 -5.63
C GLN A 479 3.28 -21.81 -6.51
N PRO A 480 2.95 -21.79 -7.81
CA PRO A 480 3.40 -20.72 -8.68
C PRO A 480 2.87 -19.37 -8.19
N VAL A 481 3.66 -18.32 -8.38
CA VAL A 481 3.24 -16.93 -8.16
C VAL A 481 3.05 -16.21 -9.50
N GLY A 482 2.14 -15.25 -9.56
CA GLY A 482 1.83 -14.52 -10.79
C GLY A 482 2.55 -13.20 -10.89
N PHE A 483 2.52 -12.60 -12.08
CA PHE A 483 2.93 -11.23 -12.30
C PHE A 483 2.16 -10.27 -11.36
N GLY A 484 2.83 -9.27 -10.82
CA GLY A 484 2.23 -8.29 -9.91
C GLY A 484 2.18 -8.74 -8.45
N THR A 485 2.62 -9.98 -8.13
CA THR A 485 2.77 -10.40 -6.73
C THR A 485 3.52 -9.35 -5.93
N SER A 486 3.05 -9.07 -4.72
CA SER A 486 3.61 -8.00 -3.89
C SER A 486 5.07 -8.26 -3.52
N SER A 487 5.79 -7.20 -3.21
CA SER A 487 7.08 -7.30 -2.53
C SER A 487 6.90 -8.07 -1.21
N PRO A 488 7.68 -9.14 -0.93
CA PRO A 488 7.57 -9.90 0.30
C PRO A 488 7.94 -9.05 1.52
N ILE A 489 7.25 -9.27 2.64
CA ILE A 489 7.67 -8.77 3.95
C ILE A 489 7.85 -9.93 4.91
N VAL A 490 8.65 -9.75 5.93
CA VAL A 490 8.93 -10.78 6.95
C VAL A 490 8.64 -10.23 8.34
N THR A 491 7.76 -10.91 9.05
CA THR A 491 7.48 -10.64 10.47
C THR A 491 8.15 -11.70 11.33
N SER A 492 8.74 -11.28 12.47
CA SER A 492 9.43 -12.23 13.34
C SER A 492 9.58 -11.70 14.78
N ASN A 493 10.12 -12.54 15.65
CA ASN A 493 10.69 -12.16 16.93
C ASN A 493 12.22 -12.07 16.76
N GLY A 494 12.69 -10.98 16.18
CA GLY A 494 14.09 -10.81 15.81
C GLY A 494 14.59 -11.96 14.93
N ILE A 495 15.80 -12.46 15.25
CA ILE A 495 16.43 -13.58 14.55
C ILE A 495 16.09 -14.97 15.15
N THR A 496 15.10 -15.04 16.05
CA THR A 496 14.72 -16.28 16.73
C THR A 496 14.25 -17.31 15.72
N ALA A 497 14.89 -18.46 15.66
CA ALA A 497 14.56 -19.56 14.76
C ALA A 497 13.09 -20.03 14.96
N GLY A 498 12.37 -20.26 13.84
CA GLY A 498 10.96 -20.67 13.87
C GLY A 498 9.97 -19.59 14.28
N SER A 499 10.40 -18.31 14.39
CA SER A 499 9.49 -17.20 14.68
C SER A 499 9.07 -16.43 13.42
N ALA A 500 9.74 -16.60 12.31
CA ALA A 500 9.56 -15.75 11.13
C ALA A 500 8.49 -16.28 10.17
N VAL A 501 7.67 -15.39 9.66
CA VAL A 501 6.66 -15.62 8.63
C VAL A 501 6.89 -14.66 7.48
N VAL A 502 6.95 -15.19 6.26
CA VAL A 502 7.00 -14.39 5.04
C VAL A 502 5.60 -14.20 4.51
N TRP A 503 5.27 -12.97 4.13
CA TRP A 503 3.97 -12.58 3.63
C TRP A 503 4.06 -12.02 2.23
N ILE A 504 3.15 -12.45 1.37
CA ILE A 504 2.92 -11.87 0.04
C ILE A 504 1.42 -11.67 -0.19
N ILE A 505 1.10 -10.72 -1.05
CA ILE A 505 -0.20 -10.62 -1.70
C ILE A 505 -0.02 -11.20 -3.11
N GLN A 506 -0.60 -12.37 -3.35
CA GLN A 506 -0.52 -13.04 -4.65
C GLN A 506 -1.71 -12.65 -5.51
N LEU A 507 -1.46 -12.20 -6.74
CA LEU A 507 -2.46 -11.98 -7.76
C LEU A 507 -2.67 -13.25 -8.58
N GLN A 508 -3.93 -13.68 -8.72
CA GLN A 508 -4.24 -14.97 -9.37
C GLN A 508 -4.17 -14.94 -10.89
N ASN A 509 -4.37 -13.76 -11.51
CA ASN A 509 -4.50 -13.64 -12.97
C ASN A 509 -3.59 -12.59 -13.61
N GLY A 510 -2.48 -12.24 -12.96
CA GLY A 510 -1.52 -11.26 -13.47
C GLY A 510 -2.01 -9.81 -13.43
N GLY A 511 -1.23 -8.94 -12.87
CA GLY A 511 -1.40 -7.49 -12.88
C GLY A 511 -2.42 -6.90 -11.93
N VAL A 512 -3.71 -7.24 -12.03
CA VAL A 512 -4.80 -6.79 -11.16
C VAL A 512 -5.90 -7.85 -11.11
N GLY A 513 -6.67 -7.90 -10.02
CA GLY A 513 -7.81 -8.81 -9.89
C GLY A 513 -7.82 -9.60 -8.59
N GLU A 514 -8.47 -10.77 -8.59
CA GLU A 514 -8.59 -11.61 -7.41
C GLU A 514 -7.22 -11.93 -6.82
N ALA A 515 -7.08 -11.64 -5.52
CA ALA A 515 -5.83 -11.77 -4.79
C ALA A 515 -6.02 -12.47 -3.45
N GLU A 516 -4.93 -13.04 -2.97
CA GLU A 516 -4.85 -13.71 -1.67
C GLU A 516 -3.68 -13.16 -0.87
N LEU A 517 -3.90 -12.91 0.41
CA LEU A 517 -2.83 -12.76 1.38
C LEU A 517 -2.31 -14.16 1.71
N GLN A 518 -1.04 -14.42 1.49
CA GLN A 518 -0.40 -15.72 1.77
C GLN A 518 0.69 -15.57 2.83
N ALA A 519 0.77 -16.57 3.72
CA ALA A 519 1.75 -16.69 4.78
C ALA A 519 2.60 -17.94 4.59
N TYR A 520 3.92 -17.80 4.64
CA TYR A 520 4.86 -18.91 4.53
C TYR A 520 5.76 -18.96 5.76
N ASP A 521 6.12 -20.20 6.19
CA ASP A 521 7.23 -20.36 7.13
C ASP A 521 8.51 -19.83 6.46
N ALA A 522 9.21 -18.93 7.12
CA ALA A 522 10.42 -18.34 6.56
C ALA A 522 11.56 -19.38 6.39
N LEU A 523 11.53 -20.47 7.15
CA LEU A 523 12.53 -21.53 7.04
C LEU A 523 12.15 -22.53 5.94
N PRO A 524 13.02 -22.75 4.94
CA PRO A 524 12.85 -23.85 4.01
C PRO A 524 12.74 -25.19 4.75
N SER A 525 11.91 -26.09 4.24
CA SER A 525 11.79 -27.43 4.80
C SER A 525 13.12 -28.18 4.67
N ALA A 526 13.46 -28.96 5.68
CA ALA A 526 14.66 -29.80 5.68
C ALA A 526 14.51 -31.05 4.78
N ASP A 527 13.52 -31.12 3.89
CA ASP A 527 13.31 -32.24 2.99
C ASP A 527 14.39 -32.25 1.91
N THR A 528 15.38 -33.12 2.10
CA THR A 528 16.49 -33.31 1.16
C THR A 528 16.11 -34.15 -0.07
N SER A 529 14.86 -34.55 -0.21
CA SER A 529 14.37 -35.29 -1.37
C SER A 529 14.10 -34.41 -2.59
N THR A 530 14.04 -33.10 -2.39
CA THR A 530 13.91 -32.09 -3.44
C THR A 530 15.12 -31.15 -3.44
N ASN A 531 15.61 -30.82 -4.62
CA ASN A 531 16.62 -29.78 -4.81
C ASN A 531 16.15 -28.88 -5.97
N PRO A 532 15.89 -27.58 -5.73
CA PRO A 532 15.90 -26.89 -4.43
C PRO A 532 14.80 -27.39 -3.47
N GLY A 533 14.97 -27.11 -2.18
CA GLY A 533 14.00 -27.40 -1.12
C GLY A 533 12.65 -26.70 -1.31
N ARG A 534 11.76 -26.82 -0.34
CA ARG A 534 10.43 -26.18 -0.41
C ARG A 534 10.17 -25.22 0.74
N LEU A 535 9.60 -24.06 0.42
CA LEU A 535 9.00 -23.18 1.41
C LEU A 535 7.62 -23.72 1.77
N GLN A 536 7.25 -23.68 3.06
CA GLN A 536 5.96 -24.18 3.52
C GLN A 536 4.92 -23.07 3.53
N LEU A 537 3.84 -23.21 2.74
CA LEU A 537 2.66 -22.35 2.88
C LEU A 537 1.96 -22.68 4.20
N ILE A 538 1.84 -21.71 5.10
CA ILE A 538 1.14 -21.86 6.38
C ILE A 538 -0.36 -21.73 6.18
N ASN A 539 -0.79 -20.65 5.50
CA ASN A 539 -2.21 -20.35 5.26
C ASN A 539 -2.36 -19.29 4.16
N GLN A 540 -3.59 -19.14 3.67
CA GLN A 540 -3.95 -18.09 2.70
C GLN A 540 -5.37 -17.60 2.93
N TRP A 541 -5.63 -16.31 2.60
CA TRP A 541 -6.91 -15.64 2.80
C TRP A 541 -7.26 -14.80 1.59
N PRO A 542 -8.47 -14.94 1.02
CA PRO A 542 -8.92 -14.09 -0.08
C PRO A 542 -9.10 -12.65 0.42
N ILE A 543 -8.62 -11.68 -0.35
CA ILE A 543 -8.72 -10.27 -0.02
C ILE A 543 -9.60 -9.46 -0.99
N GLY A 544 -10.17 -10.10 -2.00
CA GLY A 544 -10.84 -9.46 -3.12
C GLY A 544 -9.85 -9.07 -4.21
N ASN A 545 -9.97 -7.86 -4.76
CA ASN A 545 -9.04 -7.41 -5.79
C ASN A 545 -7.81 -6.75 -5.16
N GLY A 546 -6.64 -7.22 -5.58
CA GLY A 546 -5.34 -6.66 -5.22
C GLY A 546 -4.73 -5.84 -6.35
N MET A 547 -3.67 -5.10 -6.03
CA MET A 547 -2.87 -4.34 -6.97
C MET A 547 -1.45 -4.89 -7.08
N LYS A 548 -0.75 -4.43 -8.13
CA LYS A 548 0.63 -4.86 -8.41
C LYS A 548 1.58 -4.39 -7.31
N PHE A 549 2.46 -5.29 -6.87
CA PHE A 549 3.68 -5.09 -6.11
C PHE A 549 3.54 -4.56 -4.69
N THR A 550 2.38 -4.07 -4.28
CA THR A 550 2.19 -3.39 -2.99
C THR A 550 2.15 -4.38 -1.84
N PRO A 551 3.08 -4.31 -0.87
CA PRO A 551 3.09 -5.17 0.30
C PRO A 551 2.05 -4.74 1.34
N PRO A 552 1.67 -5.63 2.27
CA PRO A 552 0.92 -5.22 3.46
C PRO A 552 1.77 -4.33 4.37
N GLY A 553 1.13 -3.39 5.08
CA GLY A 553 1.74 -2.68 6.21
C GLY A 553 1.75 -3.57 7.46
N VAL A 554 2.66 -3.28 8.40
CA VAL A 554 2.77 -3.98 9.69
C VAL A 554 2.71 -2.98 10.83
N GLY A 555 1.93 -3.25 11.86
CA GLY A 555 1.88 -2.47 13.09
C GLY A 555 1.13 -3.23 14.18
N ASP A 556 1.55 -3.12 15.43
CA ASP A 556 0.93 -3.73 16.60
C ASP A 556 0.56 -5.23 16.41
N ASN A 557 1.48 -6.02 15.82
CA ASN A 557 1.28 -7.43 15.46
C ASN A 557 0.06 -7.69 14.57
N ARG A 558 -0.23 -6.77 13.65
CA ARG A 558 -1.28 -6.85 12.63
C ARG A 558 -0.72 -6.58 11.26
N LEU A 559 -1.41 -7.10 10.25
CA LEU A 559 -1.17 -6.79 8.85
C LEU A 559 -2.28 -5.89 8.33
N PHE A 560 -1.90 -4.82 7.68
CA PHE A 560 -2.77 -3.84 7.04
C PHE A 560 -2.69 -4.04 5.53
N VAL A 561 -3.68 -4.73 4.98
CA VAL A 561 -3.71 -5.20 3.60
C VAL A 561 -4.47 -4.21 2.73
N PRO A 562 -3.77 -3.52 1.81
CA PRO A 562 -4.40 -2.61 0.86
C PRO A 562 -5.18 -3.39 -0.20
N THR A 563 -6.25 -2.79 -0.76
CA THR A 563 -7.03 -3.41 -1.83
C THR A 563 -7.46 -2.40 -2.90
N MET A 564 -7.78 -2.90 -4.10
CA MET A 564 -8.46 -2.13 -5.15
C MET A 564 -9.97 -1.99 -4.90
N ASP A 565 -10.53 -2.68 -3.91
CA ASP A 565 -11.96 -2.69 -3.59
C ASP A 565 -12.37 -1.52 -2.68
N ASN A 566 -11.61 -0.44 -2.66
CA ASN A 566 -11.88 0.75 -1.84
C ASN A 566 -11.99 0.41 -0.35
N ARG A 567 -11.09 -0.40 0.16
CA ARG A 567 -11.03 -0.79 1.57
C ARG A 567 -9.62 -1.18 2.01
N LEU A 568 -9.36 -0.96 3.29
CA LEU A 568 -8.26 -1.55 4.02
C LEU A 568 -8.75 -2.78 4.76
N MET A 569 -8.07 -3.92 4.62
CA MET A 569 -8.33 -5.13 5.41
C MET A 569 -7.25 -5.30 6.46
N VAL A 570 -7.64 -5.67 7.68
CA VAL A 570 -6.68 -5.84 8.78
C VAL A 570 -6.75 -7.25 9.32
N PHE A 571 -5.61 -7.94 9.28
CA PHE A 571 -5.45 -9.31 9.75
C PHE A 571 -4.61 -9.35 11.02
N GLY A 572 -4.88 -10.33 11.87
CA GLY A 572 -4.15 -10.52 13.12
C GLY A 572 -4.76 -11.63 13.97
N LEU A 573 -4.27 -11.72 15.19
CA LEU A 573 -4.74 -12.73 16.13
C LEU A 573 -6.04 -12.27 16.81
N HIS A 574 -7.11 -13.04 16.63
CA HIS A 574 -8.30 -12.90 17.45
C HIS A 574 -7.96 -13.18 18.91
N ALA A 575 -8.58 -12.42 19.80
CA ALA A 575 -8.52 -12.73 21.22
C ALA A 575 -8.91 -14.20 21.47
N PRO A 576 -8.33 -14.91 22.45
CA PRO A 576 -8.77 -16.25 22.80
C PRO A 576 -10.28 -16.23 23.00
N ALA A 577 -10.98 -17.24 22.46
CA ALA A 577 -12.44 -17.32 22.50
C ALA A 577 -12.94 -17.33 23.96
N ILE A 578 -13.11 -16.14 24.52
CA ILE A 578 -13.68 -15.93 25.87
C ILE A 578 -15.20 -16.00 25.84
N ALA A 579 -15.79 -15.80 24.64
CA ALA A 579 -17.21 -15.94 24.40
C ALA A 579 -17.47 -16.43 22.97
N THR A 580 -18.58 -17.10 22.75
CA THR A 580 -19.06 -17.51 21.43
C THR A 580 -20.45 -16.96 21.18
N GLY A 581 -20.70 -16.45 19.99
CA GLY A 581 -21.99 -15.99 19.52
C GLY A 581 -22.00 -16.04 17.99
N ARG A 582 -23.19 -15.92 17.43
CA ARG A 582 -23.32 -15.74 15.97
C ARG A 582 -23.56 -14.28 15.67
N GLY A 583 -22.99 -13.79 14.59
CA GLY A 583 -23.37 -12.50 14.02
C GLY A 583 -24.86 -12.43 13.75
N VAL A 584 -25.45 -11.24 13.78
CA VAL A 584 -26.87 -11.03 13.61
C VAL A 584 -27.13 -10.21 12.35
N THR A 585 -28.10 -10.70 11.58
CA THR A 585 -28.66 -9.98 10.44
C THR A 585 -30.00 -9.35 10.85
N PHE A 586 -30.07 -8.01 10.78
CA PHE A 586 -31.29 -7.24 11.07
C PHE A 586 -32.35 -7.33 9.95
N GLY A 587 -32.07 -8.07 8.91
CA GLY A 587 -32.94 -8.17 7.75
C GLY A 587 -33.05 -6.84 6.98
N SER A 588 -34.23 -6.58 6.43
CA SER A 588 -34.49 -5.37 5.61
C SER A 588 -35.21 -4.32 6.44
N THR A 589 -34.63 -3.12 6.52
CA THR A 589 -35.17 -1.99 7.25
C THR A 589 -35.26 -0.77 6.33
N THR A 590 -36.42 -0.09 6.30
CA THR A 590 -36.58 1.16 5.52
C THR A 590 -35.64 2.23 6.06
N VAL A 591 -34.95 2.93 5.17
CA VAL A 591 -34.04 4.05 5.50
C VAL A 591 -34.79 5.06 6.41
N GLY A 592 -34.16 5.41 7.53
CA GLY A 592 -34.72 6.27 8.56
C GLY A 592 -35.62 5.58 9.59
N ARG A 593 -35.98 4.31 9.37
CA ARG A 593 -36.72 3.48 10.36
C ARG A 593 -35.74 2.64 11.16
N THR A 594 -36.19 2.09 12.28
CA THR A 594 -35.36 1.29 13.19
C THR A 594 -35.91 -0.13 13.28
N SER A 595 -35.01 -1.11 13.20
CA SER A 595 -35.25 -2.50 13.58
C SER A 595 -34.39 -2.86 14.78
N THR A 596 -34.80 -3.87 15.56
CA THR A 596 -34.13 -4.30 16.78
C THR A 596 -33.86 -5.81 16.72
N ALA A 597 -32.68 -6.22 17.20
CA ALA A 597 -32.34 -7.63 17.35
C ALA A 597 -31.58 -7.86 18.65
N THR A 598 -31.67 -9.08 19.18
CA THR A 598 -30.93 -9.53 20.34
C THR A 598 -29.87 -10.55 19.92
N ILE A 599 -28.65 -10.33 20.37
CA ILE A 599 -27.47 -11.14 20.06
C ILE A 599 -27.14 -11.97 21.32
N PRO A 600 -27.39 -13.29 21.32
CA PRO A 600 -26.99 -14.16 22.44
C PRO A 600 -25.51 -14.50 22.32
N ILE A 601 -24.77 -14.26 23.40
CA ILE A 601 -23.31 -14.47 23.49
C ILE A 601 -23.05 -15.37 24.70
N VAL A 602 -22.53 -16.57 24.48
CA VAL A 602 -22.24 -17.53 25.54
C VAL A 602 -20.80 -17.35 26.02
N ALA A 603 -20.62 -17.05 27.28
CA ALA A 603 -19.30 -16.93 27.89
C ALA A 603 -18.62 -18.31 27.99
N LYS A 604 -17.44 -18.49 27.43
CA LYS A 604 -16.60 -19.69 27.61
C LYS A 604 -15.76 -19.62 28.88
N ARG A 605 -15.46 -18.41 29.35
CA ARG A 605 -14.81 -18.09 30.60
C ARG A 605 -15.61 -17.00 31.31
N ALA A 606 -15.48 -16.89 32.61
CA ALA A 606 -15.99 -15.72 33.31
C ALA A 606 -15.22 -14.49 32.91
N PHE A 607 -15.89 -13.39 32.69
CA PHE A 607 -15.28 -12.09 32.38
C PHE A 607 -16.09 -10.94 32.92
N THR A 608 -15.45 -9.78 33.05
CA THR A 608 -16.10 -8.51 33.34
C THR A 608 -16.00 -7.55 32.17
N ILE A 609 -17.01 -6.69 32.04
CA ILE A 609 -17.05 -5.58 31.09
C ILE A 609 -17.23 -4.31 31.89
N THR A 610 -16.36 -3.34 31.73
CA THR A 610 -16.46 -2.04 32.39
C THR A 610 -16.90 -1.00 31.39
N SER A 611 -17.94 -0.24 31.71
CA SER A 611 -18.35 0.93 30.93
C SER A 611 -18.03 2.21 31.70
N GLY A 612 -17.37 3.18 31.07
CA GLY A 612 -17.00 4.46 31.65
C GLY A 612 -17.19 5.61 30.67
N ALA A 613 -17.02 6.84 31.11
CA ALA A 613 -17.23 8.04 30.29
C ALA A 613 -16.31 8.10 29.04
N SER A 614 -15.21 7.34 29.02
CA SER A 614 -14.25 7.26 27.93
C SER A 614 -14.02 5.84 27.38
N ALA A 615 -14.69 4.81 27.92
CA ALA A 615 -14.50 3.42 27.50
C ALA A 615 -15.84 2.77 27.15
N CYS A 616 -15.97 2.34 25.89
CA CYS A 616 -17.12 1.59 25.44
C CYS A 616 -16.95 0.11 25.78
N GLY A 617 -17.64 -0.38 26.82
CA GLY A 617 -17.62 -1.79 27.20
C GLY A 617 -18.34 -2.70 26.20
N VAL A 618 -19.49 -2.25 25.67
CA VAL A 618 -20.30 -2.95 24.64
C VAL A 618 -20.77 -1.92 23.62
N CYS A 619 -20.25 -1.95 22.39
CA CYS A 619 -20.50 -0.93 21.39
C CYS A 619 -20.53 -1.45 19.95
N THR A 620 -20.97 -0.57 19.06
CA THR A 620 -20.91 -0.69 17.62
C THR A 620 -20.04 0.43 17.07
N ARG A 621 -19.46 0.24 15.87
CA ARG A 621 -18.55 1.21 15.26
C ARG A 621 -19.26 2.35 14.54
N THR A 622 -20.41 2.07 13.96
CA THR A 622 -21.14 3.06 13.15
C THR A 622 -22.39 3.57 13.87
N SER A 623 -22.82 4.77 13.57
CA SER A 623 -24.06 5.35 14.12
C SER A 623 -25.34 4.66 13.63
N GLN A 624 -25.23 3.83 12.57
CA GLN A 624 -26.40 3.11 12.02
C GLN A 624 -26.76 1.87 12.82
N PHE A 625 -25.79 1.30 13.55
CA PHE A 625 -26.04 0.25 14.54
C PHE A 625 -25.77 0.83 15.92
N LYS A 626 -26.59 0.48 16.90
CA LYS A 626 -26.45 1.00 18.25
C LYS A 626 -26.89 -0.04 19.27
N VAL A 627 -26.02 -0.29 20.25
CA VAL A 627 -26.38 -1.08 21.44
C VAL A 627 -27.36 -0.26 22.27
N VAL A 628 -28.46 -0.90 22.69
CA VAL A 628 -29.52 -0.28 23.48
C VAL A 628 -29.74 -0.96 24.83
N GLY A 629 -29.15 -2.14 25.06
CA GLY A 629 -29.21 -2.82 26.32
C GLY A 629 -28.48 -4.15 26.35
N THR A 630 -28.25 -4.65 27.58
CA THR A 630 -27.66 -5.95 27.84
C THR A 630 -28.43 -6.67 28.94
N GLU A 631 -28.45 -8.00 28.91
CA GLU A 631 -28.96 -8.86 29.97
C GLU A 631 -27.96 -9.99 30.25
N PRO A 632 -27.32 -10.04 31.43
CA PRO A 632 -27.52 -9.13 32.55
C PRO A 632 -27.17 -7.68 32.26
N ALA A 633 -27.74 -6.76 33.03
CA ALA A 633 -27.51 -5.33 32.90
C ALA A 633 -26.23 -4.90 33.63
N PHE A 634 -25.67 -3.75 33.21
CA PHE A 634 -24.58 -3.11 33.97
C PHE A 634 -25.05 -2.66 35.34
N THR A 635 -24.24 -2.96 36.37
CA THR A 635 -24.43 -2.50 37.76
C THR A 635 -23.21 -1.64 38.14
N HIS A 636 -23.46 -0.37 38.49
CA HIS A 636 -22.41 0.60 38.82
C HIS A 636 -21.29 0.71 37.78
N GLY A 637 -21.63 0.57 36.46
CA GLY A 637 -20.67 0.65 35.39
C GLY A 637 -19.89 -0.65 35.11
N GLU A 638 -20.20 -1.73 35.82
CA GLU A 638 -19.61 -3.05 35.59
C GLU A 638 -20.68 -4.10 35.27
N LEU A 639 -20.33 -5.01 34.35
CA LEU A 639 -21.12 -6.17 33.98
C LEU A 639 -20.25 -7.42 34.13
N SER A 640 -20.63 -8.31 35.03
CA SER A 640 -19.96 -9.61 35.22
C SER A 640 -20.75 -10.74 34.57
N VAL A 641 -20.04 -11.57 33.79
CA VAL A 641 -20.62 -12.74 33.12
C VAL A 641 -19.84 -13.99 33.54
N ARG A 642 -20.56 -15.01 34.03
CA ARG A 642 -19.95 -16.27 34.49
C ARG A 642 -19.71 -17.22 33.30
N ALA A 643 -18.76 -18.13 33.44
CA ALA A 643 -18.56 -19.19 32.45
C ALA A 643 -19.86 -19.97 32.24
N GLY A 644 -20.25 -20.23 31.00
CA GLY A 644 -21.50 -20.88 30.60
C GLY A 644 -22.73 -19.97 30.59
N GLN A 645 -22.65 -18.76 31.14
CA GLN A 645 -23.76 -17.80 31.13
C GLN A 645 -23.92 -17.16 29.77
N THR A 646 -25.16 -16.89 29.36
CA THR A 646 -25.47 -16.13 28.17
C THR A 646 -25.59 -14.65 28.49
N LEU A 647 -24.82 -13.82 27.80
CA LEU A 647 -25.01 -12.38 27.71
C LEU A 647 -25.87 -12.10 26.48
N SER A 648 -27.02 -11.50 26.68
CA SER A 648 -27.89 -11.04 25.60
C SER A 648 -27.68 -9.56 25.36
N VAL A 649 -27.17 -9.20 24.17
CA VAL A 649 -26.98 -7.80 23.77
C VAL A 649 -28.10 -7.41 22.83
N THR A 650 -28.87 -6.39 23.18
CA THR A 650 -29.90 -5.82 22.31
C THR A 650 -29.31 -4.64 21.53
N ALA A 651 -29.39 -4.74 20.23
CA ALA A 651 -28.94 -3.70 19.32
C ALA A 651 -30.03 -3.26 18.33
N THR A 652 -29.93 -2.03 17.87
CA THR A 652 -30.80 -1.46 16.86
C THR A 652 -30.02 -1.19 15.58
N PHE A 653 -30.73 -1.32 14.45
CA PHE A 653 -30.24 -0.93 13.12
C PHE A 653 -31.15 0.15 12.56
N ARG A 654 -30.58 1.32 12.25
CA ARG A 654 -31.28 2.44 11.62
C ARG A 654 -30.48 2.89 10.40
N PRO A 655 -30.74 2.33 9.22
CA PRO A 655 -30.02 2.72 8.01
C PRO A 655 -30.27 4.20 7.66
N THR A 656 -29.20 4.90 7.29
CA THR A 656 -29.20 6.28 6.81
C THR A 656 -28.54 6.35 5.43
N GLY A 657 -28.75 7.45 4.71
CA GLY A 657 -28.18 7.65 3.36
C GLY A 657 -28.82 6.75 2.30
N SER A 658 -28.03 6.35 1.31
CA SER A 658 -28.51 5.53 0.19
C SER A 658 -28.91 4.11 0.62
N PRO A 659 -29.93 3.49 0.03
CA PRO A 659 -30.26 2.09 0.23
C PRO A 659 -29.09 1.15 -0.11
N GLY A 660 -29.02 0.00 0.57
CA GLY A 660 -28.00 -0.99 0.33
C GLY A 660 -27.68 -1.83 1.56
N LEU A 661 -26.74 -2.76 1.41
CA LEU A 661 -26.20 -3.56 2.49
C LEU A 661 -25.42 -2.66 3.46
N ARG A 662 -25.54 -2.92 4.74
CA ARG A 662 -24.79 -2.30 5.82
C ARG A 662 -24.20 -3.40 6.71
N SER A 663 -22.97 -3.20 7.13
CA SER A 663 -22.32 -4.08 8.09
C SER A 663 -21.67 -3.25 9.19
N ASP A 664 -21.53 -3.86 10.35
CA ASP A 664 -20.84 -3.30 11.51
C ASP A 664 -20.34 -4.45 12.39
N VAL A 665 -19.66 -4.12 13.46
CA VAL A 665 -19.19 -5.04 14.45
C VAL A 665 -19.76 -4.64 15.82
N LEU A 666 -20.39 -5.59 16.50
CA LEU A 666 -20.65 -5.49 17.93
C LEU A 666 -19.39 -5.90 18.66
N ARG A 667 -18.78 -5.00 19.41
CA ARG A 667 -17.57 -5.23 20.19
C ARG A 667 -17.90 -5.34 21.66
N LEU A 668 -17.33 -6.34 22.30
CA LEU A 668 -17.25 -6.47 23.76
C LEU A 668 -15.81 -6.22 24.20
N VAL A 669 -15.58 -5.24 25.06
CA VAL A 669 -14.28 -5.00 25.69
C VAL A 669 -14.33 -5.62 27.08
N THR A 670 -13.65 -6.74 27.24
CA THR A 670 -13.74 -7.55 28.46
C THR A 670 -12.42 -7.53 29.23
N SER A 671 -12.45 -7.99 30.48
CA SER A 671 -11.24 -8.18 31.31
C SER A 671 -10.22 -9.17 30.72
N HIS A 672 -10.55 -9.89 29.66
CA HIS A 672 -9.68 -10.85 28.97
C HIS A 672 -9.43 -10.50 27.50
N GLY A 673 -9.69 -9.26 27.10
CA GLY A 673 -9.55 -8.77 25.74
C GLY A 673 -10.87 -8.48 25.03
N GLU A 674 -10.78 -8.14 23.75
CA GLU A 674 -11.94 -7.78 22.93
C GLU A 674 -12.52 -9.00 22.21
N VAL A 675 -13.84 -9.00 21.99
CA VAL A 675 -14.55 -9.99 21.18
C VAL A 675 -15.50 -9.27 20.25
N ASP A 676 -15.45 -9.59 18.99
CA ASP A 676 -16.24 -8.97 17.95
C ASP A 676 -17.28 -9.94 17.35
N PHE A 677 -18.48 -9.43 17.07
CA PHE A 677 -19.57 -10.17 16.42
C PHE A 677 -20.11 -9.36 15.25
N THR A 678 -20.20 -9.96 14.08
CA THR A 678 -20.67 -9.28 12.86
C THR A 678 -22.16 -8.90 12.98
N LEU A 679 -22.45 -7.65 12.65
CA LEU A 679 -23.81 -7.14 12.46
C LEU A 679 -24.00 -6.83 10.98
N SER A 680 -25.16 -7.18 10.42
CA SER A 680 -25.53 -6.83 9.05
C SER A 680 -26.98 -6.47 8.94
N GLY A 681 -27.33 -5.66 7.95
CA GLY A 681 -28.70 -5.29 7.66
C GLY A 681 -28.81 -4.61 6.29
N VAL A 682 -29.99 -4.65 5.71
CA VAL A 682 -30.26 -4.01 4.41
C VAL A 682 -31.11 -2.76 4.60
N GLY A 683 -30.55 -1.59 4.28
CA GLY A 683 -31.31 -0.36 4.16
C GLY A 683 -32.14 -0.37 2.88
N ARG A 684 -33.47 -0.20 2.96
CA ARG A 684 -34.34 -0.13 1.79
C ARG A 684 -34.92 1.26 1.59
N ALA A 685 -34.98 1.69 0.32
CA ALA A 685 -35.78 2.86 -0.04
C ALA A 685 -37.28 2.54 0.07
N SER A 686 -38.10 3.54 0.36
CA SER A 686 -39.57 3.43 0.28
C SER A 686 -40.10 3.42 -1.17
N THR A 687 -39.25 3.72 -2.13
CA THR A 687 -39.52 3.72 -3.58
C THR A 687 -38.68 2.62 -4.26
N PRO A 688 -38.95 2.29 -5.54
CA PRO A 688 -38.05 1.43 -6.32
C PRO A 688 -36.64 1.98 -6.31
N TRP A 689 -35.62 1.12 -6.10
CA TRP A 689 -34.24 1.54 -6.01
C TRP A 689 -33.29 0.45 -6.51
N VAL A 690 -32.94 0.51 -7.79
CA VAL A 690 -32.04 -0.49 -8.41
C VAL A 690 -30.65 0.10 -8.58
N THR A 691 -29.66 -0.60 -8.07
CA THR A 691 -28.23 -0.26 -8.23
C THR A 691 -27.45 -1.43 -8.80
N PRO A 692 -26.44 -1.18 -9.64
CA PRO A 692 -25.47 -2.18 -10.06
C PRO A 692 -24.47 -2.49 -8.94
N SER A 693 -23.81 -3.63 -9.05
CA SER A 693 -22.72 -4.01 -8.14
C SER A 693 -21.44 -3.19 -8.38
N THR A 694 -21.27 -2.61 -9.57
CA THR A 694 -20.20 -1.71 -9.96
C THR A 694 -20.69 -0.70 -10.98
N LEU A 695 -20.02 0.46 -11.09
CA LEU A 695 -20.28 1.47 -12.12
C LEU A 695 -19.28 1.37 -13.29
N GLY A 696 -18.17 0.65 -13.12
CA GLY A 696 -17.20 0.33 -14.17
C GLY A 696 -16.93 -1.17 -14.22
N LEU A 697 -16.73 -1.71 -15.41
CA LEU A 697 -16.41 -3.11 -15.65
C LEU A 697 -15.38 -3.19 -16.75
N THR A 698 -14.16 -3.56 -16.38
CA THR A 698 -13.09 -3.90 -17.32
C THR A 698 -13.12 -5.40 -17.57
N LEU A 699 -13.20 -5.79 -18.84
CA LEU A 699 -13.13 -7.18 -19.25
C LEU A 699 -11.66 -7.55 -19.49
N PRO A 700 -11.28 -8.83 -19.32
CA PRO A 700 -9.96 -9.30 -19.71
C PRO A 700 -9.67 -8.97 -21.19
N ASP A 701 -8.39 -8.86 -21.52
CA ASP A 701 -7.93 -8.62 -22.88
C ASP A 701 -8.36 -9.71 -23.82
N PHE A 702 -8.73 -9.31 -25.03
CA PHE A 702 -9.16 -10.22 -26.08
C PHE A 702 -8.07 -10.37 -27.15
N ILE A 703 -7.53 -11.58 -27.32
CA ILE A 703 -6.60 -11.89 -28.40
C ILE A 703 -7.36 -12.11 -29.70
N ILE A 704 -7.05 -11.30 -30.72
CA ILE A 704 -7.69 -11.40 -32.06
C ILE A 704 -7.41 -12.78 -32.63
N GLY A 705 -8.52 -13.49 -32.97
CA GLY A 705 -8.43 -14.87 -33.46
C GLY A 705 -8.71 -15.93 -32.40
N GLN A 706 -8.77 -15.60 -31.13
CA GLN A 706 -9.19 -16.57 -30.13
C GLN A 706 -10.62 -17.05 -30.35
N ALA A 707 -10.88 -18.32 -30.03
CA ALA A 707 -12.15 -18.96 -30.38
C ALA A 707 -13.36 -18.49 -29.54
N ARG A 708 -13.13 -17.89 -28.38
CA ARG A 708 -14.21 -17.49 -27.45
C ARG A 708 -14.03 -16.03 -27.03
N PRO A 709 -15.14 -15.25 -26.92
CA PRO A 709 -15.10 -13.91 -26.36
C PRO A 709 -14.68 -13.93 -24.89
N VAL A 710 -14.03 -12.88 -24.42
CA VAL A 710 -13.83 -12.64 -22.98
C VAL A 710 -15.15 -12.26 -22.33
N VAL A 711 -15.34 -12.61 -21.06
CA VAL A 711 -16.64 -12.49 -20.39
C VAL A 711 -16.46 -12.01 -18.98
N SER A 712 -17.29 -11.06 -18.57
CA SER A 712 -17.47 -10.65 -17.17
C SER A 712 -18.95 -10.56 -16.81
N THR A 713 -19.25 -10.52 -15.50
CA THR A 713 -20.62 -10.47 -15.01
C THR A 713 -20.78 -9.43 -13.93
N MET A 714 -21.91 -8.75 -13.93
CA MET A 714 -22.32 -7.84 -12.87
C MET A 714 -23.75 -8.11 -12.43
N THR A 715 -24.13 -7.62 -11.26
CA THR A 715 -25.45 -7.84 -10.67
C THR A 715 -26.15 -6.51 -10.43
N PHE A 716 -27.41 -6.43 -10.76
CA PHE A 716 -28.28 -5.32 -10.38
C PHE A 716 -29.25 -5.79 -9.31
N THR A 717 -29.36 -5.04 -8.20
CA THR A 717 -30.20 -5.40 -7.06
C THR A 717 -31.22 -4.30 -6.77
N ASN A 718 -32.49 -4.67 -6.57
CA ASN A 718 -33.50 -3.72 -6.12
C ASN A 718 -33.46 -3.59 -4.58
N PHE A 719 -32.82 -2.56 -4.09
CA PHE A 719 -32.82 -2.18 -2.67
C PHE A 719 -34.03 -1.32 -2.26
N GLY A 720 -35.02 -1.18 -3.12
CA GLY A 720 -36.31 -0.57 -2.79
C GLY A 720 -37.24 -1.53 -2.04
N SER A 721 -38.24 -0.99 -1.35
CA SER A 721 -39.37 -1.77 -0.78
C SER A 721 -40.50 -1.97 -1.77
N VAL A 722 -40.40 -1.39 -2.96
CA VAL A 722 -41.36 -1.46 -4.07
C VAL A 722 -40.67 -2.08 -5.28
N ALA A 723 -41.43 -2.86 -6.03
CA ALA A 723 -40.95 -3.47 -7.27
C ALA A 723 -40.50 -2.39 -8.27
N ALA A 724 -39.32 -2.58 -8.83
CA ALA A 724 -38.74 -1.72 -9.84
C ALA A 724 -39.05 -2.26 -11.24
N LYS A 725 -39.43 -1.39 -12.17
CA LYS A 725 -39.72 -1.76 -13.55
C LYS A 725 -38.60 -1.36 -14.48
N ILE A 726 -38.07 -2.30 -15.28
CA ILE A 726 -37.11 -1.99 -16.35
C ILE A 726 -37.85 -1.16 -17.42
N THR A 727 -37.31 0.03 -17.71
CA THR A 727 -37.93 0.95 -18.67
C THR A 727 -37.16 1.06 -19.98
N LYS A 728 -35.83 0.92 -19.94
CA LYS A 728 -34.98 0.96 -21.13
C LYS A 728 -33.57 0.38 -20.78
N TYR A 729 -32.86 -0.15 -21.76
CA TYR A 729 -31.44 -0.43 -21.67
C TYR A 729 -30.76 -0.23 -23.03
N SER A 730 -29.42 -0.06 -23.01
CA SER A 730 -28.60 0.10 -24.22
C SER A 730 -28.58 -1.21 -25.00
N SER A 731 -28.87 -1.15 -26.30
CA SER A 731 -28.93 -2.33 -27.19
C SER A 731 -27.80 -2.38 -28.22
N ASN A 732 -27.10 -1.26 -28.46
CA ASN A 732 -26.00 -1.19 -29.44
C ASN A 732 -24.71 -0.80 -28.71
N LEU A 733 -23.96 -1.79 -28.28
CA LEU A 733 -22.71 -1.66 -27.51
C LEU A 733 -21.52 -2.34 -28.22
N ALA A 734 -21.67 -2.62 -29.53
CA ALA A 734 -20.59 -3.28 -30.27
C ALA A 734 -19.24 -2.56 -30.05
N PRO A 735 -18.16 -3.32 -29.83
CA PRO A 735 -18.01 -4.77 -29.92
C PRO A 735 -18.40 -5.57 -28.67
N PHE A 736 -18.91 -4.90 -27.63
CA PHE A 736 -19.47 -5.59 -26.47
C PHE A 736 -20.85 -6.16 -26.76
N THR A 737 -21.11 -7.36 -26.24
CA THR A 737 -22.43 -8.02 -26.26
C THR A 737 -22.93 -8.18 -24.83
N VAL A 738 -24.14 -7.70 -24.58
CA VAL A 738 -24.77 -7.73 -23.26
C VAL A 738 -25.96 -8.68 -23.27
N SER A 739 -26.04 -9.55 -22.27
CA SER A 739 -27.15 -10.48 -22.08
C SER A 739 -27.54 -10.58 -20.60
N GLY A 740 -28.72 -11.11 -20.32
CA GLY A 740 -29.23 -11.25 -18.96
C GLY A 740 -29.98 -10.01 -18.44
N VAL A 741 -30.01 -8.88 -19.15
CA VAL A 741 -30.90 -7.78 -18.81
C VAL A 741 -32.34 -8.21 -19.04
N PRO A 742 -33.22 -8.15 -18.04
CA PRO A 742 -34.65 -8.49 -18.22
C PRO A 742 -35.29 -7.63 -19.27
N LYS A 743 -36.32 -8.17 -19.96
CA LYS A 743 -37.06 -7.42 -20.98
C LYS A 743 -37.62 -6.13 -20.39
N VAL A 744 -37.70 -5.08 -21.23
CA VAL A 744 -38.44 -3.84 -20.89
C VAL A 744 -39.86 -4.19 -20.45
N GLY A 745 -40.26 -3.62 -19.34
CA GLY A 745 -41.56 -3.94 -18.72
C GLY A 745 -41.49 -4.95 -17.58
N THR A 746 -40.39 -5.71 -17.44
CA THR A 746 -40.22 -6.66 -16.32
C THR A 746 -40.11 -5.91 -15.00
N PHE A 747 -40.75 -6.47 -13.97
CA PHE A 747 -40.64 -6.00 -12.59
C PHE A 747 -39.59 -6.81 -11.84
N ILE A 748 -38.75 -6.12 -11.08
CA ILE A 748 -37.73 -6.68 -10.17
C ILE A 748 -38.27 -6.46 -8.75
N ALA A 749 -38.58 -7.54 -8.06
CA ALA A 749 -39.20 -7.47 -6.73
C ALA A 749 -38.20 -6.85 -5.69
N PRO A 750 -38.70 -6.38 -4.55
CA PRO A 750 -37.85 -5.92 -3.45
C PRO A 750 -36.82 -6.99 -3.03
N GLY A 751 -35.55 -6.66 -3.11
CA GLY A 751 -34.44 -7.58 -2.78
C GLY A 751 -34.05 -8.55 -3.89
N GLU A 752 -34.80 -8.59 -4.98
CA GLU A 752 -34.47 -9.40 -6.15
C GLU A 752 -33.30 -8.79 -6.91
N SER A 753 -32.49 -9.66 -7.48
CA SER A 753 -31.34 -9.30 -8.29
C SER A 753 -31.40 -9.99 -9.65
N PHE A 754 -30.85 -9.35 -10.68
CA PHE A 754 -30.58 -10.00 -11.95
C PHE A 754 -29.13 -9.83 -12.34
N ARG A 755 -28.57 -10.86 -12.95
CA ARG A 755 -27.18 -10.89 -13.39
C ARG A 755 -27.11 -10.54 -14.88
N VAL A 756 -26.20 -9.62 -15.18
CA VAL A 756 -25.90 -9.19 -16.56
C VAL A 756 -24.54 -9.77 -16.92
N LYS A 757 -24.50 -10.48 -18.04
CA LYS A 757 -23.27 -11.02 -18.61
C LYS A 757 -22.87 -10.11 -19.75
N ILE A 758 -21.65 -9.62 -19.71
CA ILE A 758 -20.99 -8.82 -20.73
C ILE A 758 -19.92 -9.68 -21.37
N SER A 759 -19.89 -9.73 -22.69
CA SER A 759 -18.85 -10.40 -23.45
C SER A 759 -18.28 -9.46 -24.50
N PHE A 760 -16.99 -9.58 -24.75
CA PHE A 760 -16.26 -8.76 -25.71
C PHE A 760 -15.48 -9.63 -26.67
N SER A 761 -15.49 -9.23 -27.93
CA SER A 761 -14.64 -9.77 -29.00
C SER A 761 -14.49 -8.73 -30.10
N SER A 762 -13.28 -8.60 -30.67
CA SER A 762 -13.01 -7.66 -31.76
C SER A 762 -12.24 -8.32 -32.89
N LYS A 763 -12.41 -7.79 -34.10
CA LYS A 763 -11.59 -8.14 -35.29
C LYS A 763 -10.50 -7.13 -35.53
N THR A 764 -10.51 -6.01 -34.82
CA THR A 764 -9.53 -4.92 -34.92
C THR A 764 -8.85 -4.74 -33.59
N GLN A 765 -7.56 -4.46 -33.64
CA GLN A 765 -6.77 -4.10 -32.46
C GLN A 765 -7.19 -2.72 -31.93
N GLY A 766 -7.10 -2.50 -30.65
CA GLY A 766 -7.34 -1.23 -30.00
C GLY A 766 -8.11 -1.35 -28.68
N ASN A 767 -8.26 -0.24 -28.01
CA ASN A 767 -9.01 -0.09 -26.79
C ASN A 767 -10.46 0.22 -27.10
N PHE A 768 -11.36 -0.38 -26.36
CA PHE A 768 -12.79 -0.26 -26.59
C PHE A 768 -13.50 0.16 -25.32
N HIS A 769 -14.18 1.29 -25.39
CA HIS A 769 -15.03 1.83 -24.34
C HIS A 769 -16.47 1.94 -24.81
N ARG A 770 -17.43 1.54 -23.98
CA ARG A 770 -18.87 1.74 -24.19
C ARG A 770 -19.55 1.96 -22.85
N VAL A 771 -20.70 2.61 -22.86
CA VAL A 771 -21.50 2.84 -21.67
C VAL A 771 -22.77 2.02 -21.75
N LEU A 772 -22.91 1.03 -20.86
CA LEU A 772 -24.15 0.29 -20.66
C LEU A 772 -25.08 1.13 -19.77
N ILE A 773 -26.24 1.47 -20.28
CA ILE A 773 -27.27 2.16 -19.51
C ILE A 773 -28.43 1.20 -19.26
N VAL A 774 -28.78 0.98 -17.98
CA VAL A 774 -30.00 0.29 -17.58
C VAL A 774 -30.89 1.27 -16.85
N LYS A 775 -32.05 1.57 -17.44
CA LYS A 775 -33.07 2.49 -16.87
C LYS A 775 -34.18 1.73 -16.21
N THR A 776 -34.56 2.20 -15.04
CA THR A 776 -35.73 1.72 -14.29
C THR A 776 -36.67 2.88 -13.95
N ASN A 777 -37.80 2.60 -13.32
CA ASN A 777 -38.66 3.63 -12.73
C ASN A 777 -38.19 4.10 -11.33
N SER A 778 -36.92 3.85 -10.97
CA SER A 778 -36.29 4.38 -9.75
C SER A 778 -36.16 5.92 -9.81
N PRO A 779 -36.00 6.64 -8.68
CA PRO A 779 -35.74 8.09 -8.68
C PRO A 779 -34.59 8.47 -9.61
N ALA A 780 -34.60 9.69 -10.13
CA ALA A 780 -33.71 10.13 -11.22
C ALA A 780 -32.22 9.96 -10.90
N SER A 781 -31.82 10.09 -9.65
CA SER A 781 -30.44 9.86 -9.18
C SER A 781 -29.97 8.39 -9.26
N VAL A 782 -30.89 7.45 -9.47
CA VAL A 782 -30.62 6.00 -9.52
C VAL A 782 -31.20 5.37 -10.80
N ALA A 783 -32.09 6.11 -11.50
CA ALA A 783 -32.80 5.61 -12.68
C ALA A 783 -31.91 5.35 -13.90
N ASN A 784 -30.71 5.91 -13.92
CA ASN A 784 -29.76 5.81 -15.02
C ASN A 784 -28.44 5.25 -14.45
N SER A 785 -28.38 3.97 -14.22
CA SER A 785 -27.09 3.33 -14.00
C SER A 785 -26.35 3.33 -15.33
N ALA A 786 -25.39 4.22 -15.47
CA ALA A 786 -24.41 4.21 -16.51
C ALA A 786 -23.23 3.36 -16.01
N ILE A 787 -22.87 2.35 -16.74
CA ILE A 787 -21.77 1.45 -16.40
C ILE A 787 -20.77 1.54 -17.54
N ASP A 788 -19.56 1.94 -17.23
CA ASP A 788 -18.46 1.96 -18.17
C ASP A 788 -18.01 0.52 -18.47
N LEU A 789 -17.90 0.17 -19.72
CA LEU A 789 -17.43 -1.12 -20.20
C LEU A 789 -16.14 -0.89 -20.96
N ASN A 790 -15.04 -1.46 -20.46
CA ASN A 790 -13.72 -1.35 -21.05
C ASN A 790 -13.19 -2.74 -21.43
N SER A 791 -12.44 -2.84 -22.51
CA SER A 791 -11.68 -4.02 -22.91
C SER A 791 -10.70 -3.68 -24.03
N VAL A 792 -9.57 -4.39 -24.06
CA VAL A 792 -8.53 -4.28 -25.07
C VAL A 792 -8.60 -5.45 -26.04
N ALA A 793 -8.34 -5.22 -27.32
CA ALA A 793 -8.11 -6.27 -28.30
C ALA A 793 -6.69 -6.14 -28.86
N SER A 794 -5.88 -7.18 -28.62
CA SER A 794 -4.49 -7.25 -29.10
C SER A 794 -4.34 -8.25 -30.24
N ALA A 795 -3.31 -8.07 -31.08
CA ALA A 795 -2.93 -9.09 -32.06
C ALA A 795 -2.43 -10.33 -31.29
N GLY A 796 -2.79 -11.52 -31.73
CA GLY A 796 -2.16 -12.73 -31.22
C GLY A 796 -0.67 -12.75 -31.62
N PRO A 797 0.17 -13.47 -30.86
CA PRO A 797 1.59 -13.61 -31.15
C PRO A 797 1.85 -14.22 -32.51
#